data_3df9e0e0f7f64f37f8e4c6abaac395fc
#
_entry.id   3df9e0e0f7f64f37f8e4c6abaac395fc
#
_cell.length_a   1.000
_cell.length_b   1.000
_cell.length_c   1.000
_cell.angle_alpha   90.00
_cell.angle_beta   90.00
_cell.angle_gamma   90.00
#
_symmetry.space_group_name_H-M   'P 1'
#
loop_
_entity.id
_entity.type
_entity.pdbx_description
1 polymer ?
#
loop_
_entity_poly.entity_id
_entity_poly.type
_entity_poly.pdbx_seq_one_letter_code
_entity_poly.pdbx_strand_id
1 'polypeptide(L)'
;MTTTDLRMQVRVAKHERRALEADRARSLRDDGLSLQEIANKMGYTNDSSIRSLLNENTAVNKNRANATAEILAKELEKKNMIDVGAGVEHELGVTNSTLKEALFILETKGYQVYGIGLQQTTNPKQQTITTILAKDGFDQKYAYNHTEEIASYGDYHSKDGGLSFKKTQYPASVDSKRVMIEYGDQGGSAKDGVIELRRGVEDLDLGNSHYAQVRILVDGTHYLKGMAIYADDLPDGVDIRFNTNKPSGTPKEKVMKGIKEDPDNPFGAAIKANGQSYYIGKDGKEHLGAINKIKEEGDWDKMSKNLSSQFLSKQPMKLIRQQLDLTYKDQVAELDDIMSLTNPTVKKKLLLEFANNCDGAATHLKAAAFPRQTTQVILPLTKIKDNEVYAPNYKNGETLALVRYPHGGTFEIPIVTVNNKNAQGKSVITNAVKDAIGISPKTAERLSGADFDGDQVICIPVTPKANIKSTPILDDLKGFDPKTAYPYREGMKVMTEEYKQKQMGMVSNLINDMTLKGANEKEIARAVRHSMVVIDAAKHKLDYTQSEKDNGIAELKQKWQGRVDPVTGRVSTGASTLISRKGQTIQMPETKGSGRINPETGEVEYKLSGRTYVDKKTGAIKEATKDVKLLSAVPDARILSSGTAQEEAYADYVNKTKALANKARKLYLAEGNLERKPEAAKKYEAEVFSLNSKLNIAAKNAPRERRAIAIANSQVKAKVQANPELQNDKKELKKQKQIAITTARQLVGADSKGSKIDITPKEWEAIQEGAISDSKLTQILRYTDTKTVRAMAMPRTMTTLSTAKVSKVKAMAKSGYTLAEIADSLGVSTSTVSKYIAE
;
A
#
# COMPACT_ATOMS: atom_id res chain seq x y z
N MET A 1 -23.37 -30.14 -28.91
CA MET A 1 -22.54 -29.88 -27.74
C MET A 1 -21.96 -28.47 -27.88
N THR A 2 -22.33 -27.56 -27.00
CA THR A 2 -21.86 -26.18 -27.10
C THR A 2 -20.42 -26.06 -26.58
N THR A 3 -19.71 -25.00 -26.90
CA THR A 3 -18.35 -24.71 -26.40
C THR A 3 -18.36 -24.61 -24.86
N THR A 4 -19.50 -24.25 -24.30
CA THR A 4 -19.75 -24.14 -22.84
C THR A 4 -19.81 -25.53 -22.21
N ASP A 5 -20.51 -26.49 -22.85
CA ASP A 5 -20.62 -27.89 -22.38
C ASP A 5 -19.25 -28.57 -22.35
N LEU A 6 -18.42 -28.35 -23.37
CA LEU A 6 -17.07 -28.92 -23.45
C LEU A 6 -16.14 -28.35 -22.36
N ARG A 7 -16.27 -27.06 -22.07
CA ARG A 7 -15.51 -26.39 -20.99
C ARG A 7 -15.92 -26.92 -19.64
N MET A 8 -17.21 -27.14 -19.40
CA MET A 8 -17.70 -27.69 -18.16
C MET A 8 -17.21 -29.12 -17.94
N GLN A 9 -17.27 -29.97 -18.97
CA GLN A 9 -16.74 -31.34 -18.89
C GLN A 9 -15.24 -31.37 -18.56
N VAL A 10 -14.43 -30.48 -19.15
CA VAL A 10 -13.00 -30.38 -18.83
C VAL A 10 -12.79 -29.92 -17.37
N ARG A 11 -13.66 -29.05 -16.84
CA ARG A 11 -13.56 -28.58 -15.44
C ARG A 11 -13.96 -29.70 -14.47
N VAL A 12 -15.03 -30.43 -14.77
CA VAL A 12 -15.44 -31.61 -13.98
C VAL A 12 -14.32 -32.65 -13.95
N ALA A 13 -13.77 -33.03 -15.10
CA ALA A 13 -12.67 -33.99 -15.17
C ALA A 13 -11.42 -33.55 -14.38
N LYS A 14 -11.12 -32.26 -14.40
CA LYS A 14 -10.02 -31.71 -13.57
C LYS A 14 -10.32 -31.77 -12.08
N HIS A 15 -11.55 -31.49 -11.70
CA HIS A 15 -11.99 -31.54 -10.32
C HIS A 15 -11.95 -32.97 -9.77
N GLU A 16 -12.47 -33.93 -10.54
CA GLU A 16 -12.42 -35.37 -10.22
C GLU A 16 -10.98 -35.87 -10.08
N ARG A 17 -10.11 -35.48 -11.01
CA ARG A 17 -8.68 -35.83 -10.94
C ARG A 17 -8.04 -35.28 -9.67
N ARG A 18 -8.34 -34.07 -9.30
CA ARG A 18 -7.80 -33.43 -8.09
C ARG A 18 -8.32 -34.11 -6.82
N ALA A 19 -9.57 -34.53 -6.80
CA ALA A 19 -10.14 -35.31 -5.70
C ALA A 19 -9.42 -36.66 -5.54
N LEU A 20 -9.15 -37.36 -6.64
CA LEU A 20 -8.36 -38.62 -6.64
C LEU A 20 -6.91 -38.36 -6.15
N GLU A 21 -6.28 -37.29 -6.56
CA GLU A 21 -4.95 -36.91 -6.06
C GLU A 21 -4.97 -36.62 -4.55
N ALA A 22 -6.01 -35.99 -4.01
CA ALA A 22 -6.18 -35.73 -2.58
C ALA A 22 -6.39 -37.07 -1.80
N ASP A 23 -7.20 -37.99 -2.32
CA ASP A 23 -7.42 -39.31 -1.72
C ASP A 23 -6.14 -40.15 -1.71
N ARG A 24 -5.38 -40.13 -2.82
CA ARG A 24 -4.07 -40.76 -2.90
C ARG A 24 -3.06 -40.19 -1.92
N ALA A 25 -3.05 -38.86 -1.75
CA ALA A 25 -2.17 -38.22 -0.78
C ALA A 25 -2.50 -38.64 0.66
N ARG A 26 -3.79 -38.77 0.99
CA ARG A 26 -4.25 -39.27 2.31
C ARG A 26 -3.81 -40.71 2.53
N SER A 27 -4.07 -41.64 1.57
CA SER A 27 -3.63 -43.03 1.65
C SER A 27 -2.13 -43.11 1.90
N LEU A 28 -1.30 -42.39 1.18
CA LEU A 28 0.15 -42.35 1.40
C LEU A 28 0.53 -41.78 2.78
N ARG A 29 -0.29 -40.88 3.32
CA ARG A 29 -0.07 -40.33 4.66
C ARG A 29 -0.42 -41.36 5.74
N ASP A 30 -1.51 -42.07 5.54
CA ASP A 30 -1.94 -43.20 6.42
C ASP A 30 -0.91 -44.35 6.41
N ASP A 31 -0.23 -44.57 5.27
CA ASP A 31 0.91 -45.49 5.14
C ASP A 31 2.18 -44.99 5.86
N GLY A 32 2.13 -43.82 6.55
CA GLY A 32 3.19 -43.27 7.39
C GLY A 32 4.23 -42.43 6.67
N LEU A 33 4.05 -42.10 5.38
CA LEU A 33 4.99 -41.27 4.62
C LEU A 33 4.98 -39.81 5.13
N SER A 34 6.14 -39.21 5.13
CA SER A 34 6.28 -37.75 5.38
C SER A 34 5.69 -36.93 4.23
N LEU A 35 5.36 -35.67 4.49
CA LEU A 35 4.81 -34.77 3.46
C LEU A 35 5.74 -34.59 2.25
N GLN A 36 7.06 -34.60 2.48
CA GLN A 36 8.04 -34.49 1.42
C GLN A 36 8.15 -35.76 0.58
N GLU A 37 8.05 -36.93 1.20
CA GLU A 37 8.04 -38.25 0.50
C GLU A 37 6.79 -38.38 -0.34
N ILE A 38 5.63 -37.94 0.17
CA ILE A 38 4.38 -37.92 -0.60
C ILE A 38 4.52 -36.95 -1.79
N ALA A 39 5.07 -35.77 -1.57
CA ALA A 39 5.31 -34.81 -2.65
C ALA A 39 6.18 -35.45 -3.75
N ASN A 40 7.29 -36.06 -3.38
CA ASN A 40 8.19 -36.71 -4.32
C ASN A 40 7.48 -37.84 -5.09
N LYS A 41 6.71 -38.69 -4.37
CA LYS A 41 6.01 -39.87 -4.95
C LYS A 41 4.85 -39.45 -5.87
N MET A 42 4.24 -38.31 -5.61
CA MET A 42 3.15 -37.75 -6.44
C MET A 42 3.60 -36.74 -7.50
N GLY A 43 4.91 -36.46 -7.61
CA GLY A 43 5.47 -35.53 -8.58
C GLY A 43 5.25 -34.06 -8.24
N TYR A 44 5.02 -33.75 -6.98
CA TYR A 44 4.94 -32.37 -6.50
C TYR A 44 6.30 -31.84 -6.03
N THR A 45 6.54 -30.55 -6.22
CA THR A 45 7.84 -29.92 -5.93
C THR A 45 8.05 -29.55 -4.48
N ASN A 46 6.96 -29.46 -3.69
CA ASN A 46 7.03 -29.07 -2.27
C ASN A 46 5.91 -29.71 -1.44
N ASP A 47 6.15 -29.78 -0.13
CA ASP A 47 5.22 -30.31 0.85
C ASP A 47 3.96 -29.44 1.05
N SER A 48 4.03 -28.14 0.71
CA SER A 48 2.88 -27.23 0.84
C SER A 48 1.73 -27.63 -0.11
N SER A 49 2.05 -28.18 -1.28
CA SER A 49 1.07 -28.72 -2.20
C SER A 49 0.36 -29.95 -1.62
N ILE A 50 1.09 -30.80 -0.90
CA ILE A 50 0.53 -31.96 -0.23
C ILE A 50 -0.35 -31.56 0.96
N ARG A 51 0.07 -30.57 1.76
CA ARG A 51 -0.79 -30.02 2.84
C ARG A 51 -2.11 -29.50 2.28
N SER A 52 -2.07 -28.81 1.15
CA SER A 52 -3.28 -28.35 0.45
C SER A 52 -4.16 -29.55 0.03
N LEU A 53 -3.57 -30.59 -0.59
CA LEU A 53 -4.29 -31.80 -1.01
C LEU A 53 -4.90 -32.54 0.15
N LEU A 54 -4.16 -32.74 1.26
CA LEU A 54 -4.66 -33.43 2.46
C LEU A 54 -5.87 -32.72 3.08
N ASN A 55 -5.97 -31.39 2.93
CA ASN A 55 -7.10 -30.60 3.39
C ASN A 55 -8.26 -30.54 2.38
N GLU A 56 -8.02 -30.88 1.13
CA GLU A 56 -9.05 -30.92 0.08
C GLU A 56 -9.92 -32.18 0.21
N ASN A 57 -11.15 -32.11 -0.28
CA ASN A 57 -12.10 -33.22 -0.36
C ASN A 57 -12.41 -33.91 0.99
N THR A 58 -12.13 -33.29 2.14
CA THR A 58 -12.58 -33.79 3.44
C THR A 58 -14.09 -33.55 3.62
N ALA A 59 -14.76 -34.33 4.46
CA ALA A 59 -16.17 -34.10 4.78
C ALA A 59 -16.43 -32.70 5.32
N VAL A 60 -15.53 -32.17 6.16
CA VAL A 60 -15.61 -30.81 6.71
C VAL A 60 -15.50 -29.76 5.60
N ASN A 61 -14.57 -29.94 4.66
CA ASN A 61 -14.40 -28.99 3.55
C ASN A 61 -15.57 -29.05 2.54
N LYS A 62 -16.12 -30.22 2.29
CA LYS A 62 -17.36 -30.39 1.49
C LYS A 62 -18.54 -29.68 2.15
N ASN A 63 -18.71 -29.85 3.46
CA ASN A 63 -19.77 -29.17 4.21
C ASN A 63 -19.60 -27.63 4.16
N ARG A 64 -18.38 -27.13 4.34
CA ARG A 64 -18.06 -25.69 4.19
C ARG A 64 -18.36 -25.18 2.79
N ALA A 65 -17.97 -25.91 1.76
CA ALA A 65 -18.22 -25.53 0.38
C ALA A 65 -19.72 -25.55 0.03
N ASN A 66 -20.46 -26.54 0.50
CA ASN A 66 -21.91 -26.62 0.31
C ASN A 66 -22.63 -25.46 1.01
N ALA A 67 -22.33 -25.20 2.29
CA ALA A 67 -22.93 -24.11 3.02
C ALA A 67 -22.58 -22.73 2.38
N THR A 68 -21.35 -22.57 1.91
CA THR A 68 -20.92 -21.38 1.15
C THR A 68 -21.71 -21.23 -0.15
N ALA A 69 -21.93 -22.33 -0.89
CA ALA A 69 -22.71 -22.33 -2.12
C ALA A 69 -24.17 -21.96 -1.87
N GLU A 70 -24.77 -22.47 -0.79
CA GLU A 70 -26.15 -22.13 -0.40
C GLU A 70 -26.30 -20.64 -0.08
N ILE A 71 -25.34 -20.06 0.64
CA ILE A 71 -25.36 -18.63 0.97
C ILE A 71 -25.20 -17.77 -0.28
N LEU A 72 -24.30 -18.12 -1.20
CA LEU A 72 -24.14 -17.43 -2.47
C LEU A 72 -25.40 -17.53 -3.35
N ALA A 73 -26.07 -18.68 -3.35
CA ALA A 73 -27.34 -18.86 -4.04
C ALA A 73 -28.44 -17.95 -3.44
N LYS A 74 -28.53 -17.84 -2.10
CA LYS A 74 -29.48 -16.93 -1.42
C LYS A 74 -29.20 -15.46 -1.75
N GLU A 75 -27.96 -15.06 -1.90
CA GLU A 75 -27.63 -13.71 -2.37
C GLU A 75 -28.21 -13.45 -3.76
N LEU A 76 -28.11 -14.43 -4.64
CA LEU A 76 -28.67 -14.33 -5.99
C LEU A 76 -30.19 -14.30 -6.05
N GLU A 77 -30.92 -14.72 -5.00
CA GLU A 77 -32.39 -14.60 -4.99
C GLU A 77 -32.83 -13.14 -5.17
N LYS A 78 -32.09 -12.21 -4.59
CA LYS A 78 -32.37 -10.77 -4.62
C LYS A 78 -31.58 -10.01 -5.68
N LYS A 79 -30.54 -10.61 -6.24
CA LYS A 79 -29.60 -10.00 -7.17
C LYS A 79 -29.45 -10.92 -8.38
N ASN A 80 -29.34 -10.39 -9.58
CA ASN A 80 -29.14 -11.22 -10.77
C ASN A 80 -27.69 -11.63 -10.96
N MET A 81 -26.77 -10.77 -10.55
CA MET A 81 -25.32 -10.93 -10.68
C MET A 81 -24.64 -10.38 -9.44
N ILE A 82 -23.71 -11.14 -8.89
CA ILE A 82 -22.86 -10.72 -7.77
C ILE A 82 -21.38 -10.90 -8.10
N ASP A 83 -20.58 -9.97 -7.58
CA ASP A 83 -19.14 -10.04 -7.66
C ASP A 83 -18.61 -10.97 -6.58
N VAL A 84 -18.00 -12.08 -7.00
CA VAL A 84 -17.36 -13.09 -6.15
C VAL A 84 -15.87 -13.21 -6.41
N GLY A 85 -15.25 -12.12 -6.85
CA GLY A 85 -13.81 -12.05 -7.12
C GLY A 85 -12.92 -12.06 -5.89
N ALA A 86 -11.64 -11.77 -6.10
CA ALA A 86 -10.63 -11.83 -5.03
C ALA A 86 -10.93 -10.86 -3.87
N GLY A 87 -10.84 -11.37 -2.65
CA GLY A 87 -11.18 -10.68 -1.41
C GLY A 87 -12.55 -11.07 -0.85
N VAL A 88 -13.42 -11.65 -1.66
CA VAL A 88 -14.74 -12.14 -1.23
C VAL A 88 -14.59 -13.32 -0.27
N GLU A 89 -13.57 -14.16 -0.42
CA GLU A 89 -13.25 -15.22 0.54
C GLU A 89 -13.00 -14.67 1.95
N HIS A 90 -12.35 -13.52 2.04
CA HIS A 90 -12.12 -12.86 3.32
C HIS A 90 -13.39 -12.23 3.88
N GLU A 91 -14.20 -11.60 3.01
CA GLU A 91 -15.50 -11.03 3.39
C GLU A 91 -16.47 -12.13 3.86
N LEU A 92 -16.46 -13.29 3.19
CA LEU A 92 -17.21 -14.48 3.59
C LEU A 92 -16.67 -15.16 4.86
N GLY A 93 -15.42 -14.95 5.23
CA GLY A 93 -14.76 -15.69 6.31
C GLY A 93 -14.44 -17.13 5.94
N VAL A 94 -14.13 -17.40 4.68
CA VAL A 94 -13.81 -18.72 4.16
C VAL A 94 -12.44 -18.75 3.48
N THR A 95 -11.91 -19.94 3.20
CA THR A 95 -10.67 -20.06 2.42
C THR A 95 -10.94 -19.88 0.92
N ASN A 96 -9.93 -19.47 0.17
CA ASN A 96 -10.04 -19.36 -1.30
C ASN A 96 -10.39 -20.73 -1.96
N SER A 97 -9.93 -21.85 -1.37
CA SER A 97 -10.31 -23.19 -1.84
C SER A 97 -11.78 -23.49 -1.58
N THR A 98 -12.31 -23.14 -0.42
CA THR A 98 -13.73 -23.30 -0.09
C THR A 98 -14.61 -22.47 -1.03
N LEU A 99 -14.24 -21.22 -1.31
CA LEU A 99 -14.99 -20.38 -2.25
C LEU A 99 -14.98 -20.97 -3.67
N LYS A 100 -13.84 -21.43 -4.16
CA LYS A 100 -13.73 -22.05 -5.50
C LYS A 100 -14.58 -23.31 -5.61
N GLU A 101 -14.58 -24.14 -4.58
CA GLU A 101 -15.39 -25.35 -4.52
C GLU A 101 -16.88 -24.98 -4.50
N ALA A 102 -17.28 -23.99 -3.72
CA ALA A 102 -18.65 -23.51 -3.68
C ALA A 102 -19.12 -22.99 -5.05
N LEU A 103 -18.27 -22.22 -5.75
CA LEU A 103 -18.57 -21.74 -7.11
C LEU A 103 -18.67 -22.91 -8.10
N PHE A 104 -17.83 -23.92 -7.99
CA PHE A 104 -17.93 -25.13 -8.80
C PHE A 104 -19.26 -25.88 -8.55
N ILE A 105 -19.67 -26.04 -7.28
CA ILE A 105 -20.95 -26.62 -6.91
C ILE A 105 -22.12 -25.83 -7.55
N LEU A 106 -22.06 -24.52 -7.53
CA LEU A 106 -23.10 -23.68 -8.14
C LEU A 106 -23.13 -23.81 -9.66
N GLU A 107 -21.97 -23.88 -10.32
CA GLU A 107 -21.90 -24.15 -11.77
C GLU A 107 -22.57 -25.48 -12.12
N THR A 108 -22.36 -26.53 -11.32
CA THR A 108 -23.04 -27.85 -11.56
C THR A 108 -24.56 -27.79 -11.35
N LYS A 109 -25.06 -26.77 -10.61
CA LYS A 109 -26.46 -26.50 -10.38
C LYS A 109 -27.09 -25.56 -11.42
N GLY A 110 -26.32 -25.16 -12.46
CA GLY A 110 -26.84 -24.34 -13.56
C GLY A 110 -26.60 -22.83 -13.40
N TYR A 111 -25.97 -22.37 -12.31
CA TYR A 111 -25.54 -20.98 -12.19
C TYR A 111 -24.37 -20.70 -13.11
N GLN A 112 -24.24 -19.46 -13.53
CA GLN A 112 -23.14 -19.06 -14.41
C GLN A 112 -22.00 -18.43 -13.60
N VAL A 113 -20.79 -18.91 -13.81
CA VAL A 113 -19.57 -18.37 -13.22
C VAL A 113 -18.61 -17.98 -14.35
N TYR A 114 -18.40 -16.70 -14.52
CA TYR A 114 -17.55 -16.17 -15.59
C TYR A 114 -16.79 -14.96 -15.16
N GLY A 115 -15.79 -14.67 -15.92
CA GLY A 115 -15.01 -13.47 -15.76
C GLY A 115 -15.54 -12.27 -16.55
N ILE A 116 -15.64 -11.10 -15.88
CA ILE A 116 -15.88 -9.82 -16.55
C ILE A 116 -14.78 -8.84 -16.25
N GLY A 117 -14.50 -7.99 -17.17
CA GLY A 117 -13.55 -6.91 -17.04
C GLY A 117 -14.17 -5.55 -16.79
N LEU A 118 -13.60 -4.83 -15.84
CA LEU A 118 -14.07 -3.52 -15.43
C LEU A 118 -12.90 -2.53 -15.39
N GLN A 119 -13.11 -1.27 -15.85
CA GLN A 119 -12.02 -0.27 -15.97
C GLN A 119 -11.60 0.34 -14.62
N GLN A 120 -10.32 0.70 -14.47
CA GLN A 120 -9.79 1.34 -13.25
C GLN A 120 -10.08 2.84 -13.18
N THR A 121 -10.50 3.31 -11.99
CA THR A 121 -10.78 4.70 -11.69
C THR A 121 -9.55 5.59 -11.53
N THR A 122 -8.38 5.03 -11.16
CA THR A 122 -7.15 5.84 -10.94
C THR A 122 -6.22 5.90 -12.14
N ASN A 123 -6.38 5.03 -13.11
CA ASN A 123 -5.62 5.05 -14.35
C ASN A 123 -6.50 4.65 -15.53
N PRO A 124 -7.03 5.64 -16.29
CA PRO A 124 -7.92 5.39 -17.43
C PRO A 124 -7.32 4.52 -18.55
N LYS A 125 -6.05 4.14 -18.47
CA LYS A 125 -5.38 3.25 -19.42
C LYS A 125 -5.27 1.80 -18.92
N GLN A 126 -5.82 1.48 -17.75
CA GLN A 126 -5.72 0.15 -17.15
C GLN A 126 -7.06 -0.44 -16.70
N GLN A 127 -7.34 -1.70 -17.02
CA GLN A 127 -8.57 -2.46 -16.68
C GLN A 127 -8.27 -3.61 -15.70
N THR A 128 -9.25 -3.94 -14.84
CA THR A 128 -9.23 -5.05 -13.87
C THR A 128 -10.38 -6.04 -14.12
N ILE A 129 -10.25 -7.34 -13.90
CA ILE A 129 -11.33 -8.34 -14.10
C ILE A 129 -11.77 -9.05 -12.83
N THR A 130 -13.06 -9.30 -12.67
CA THR A 130 -13.65 -10.03 -11.55
C THR A 130 -14.30 -11.35 -11.96
N THR A 131 -14.58 -12.22 -11.01
CA THR A 131 -15.43 -13.37 -11.16
C THR A 131 -16.86 -12.96 -10.80
N ILE A 132 -17.78 -13.17 -11.72
CA ILE A 132 -19.21 -12.98 -11.50
C ILE A 132 -19.86 -14.34 -11.31
N LEU A 133 -20.72 -14.43 -10.30
CA LEU A 133 -21.70 -15.47 -10.14
C LEU A 133 -23.06 -14.88 -10.53
N ALA A 134 -23.73 -15.52 -11.48
CA ALA A 134 -24.99 -15.03 -12.04
C ALA A 134 -26.05 -16.13 -12.12
N LYS A 135 -27.32 -15.71 -12.11
CA LYS A 135 -28.42 -16.57 -12.48
C LYS A 135 -28.32 -17.00 -13.94
N ASP A 136 -29.01 -18.08 -14.30
CA ASP A 136 -29.20 -18.46 -15.69
C ASP A 136 -29.91 -17.33 -16.48
N GLY A 137 -29.44 -17.12 -17.72
CA GLY A 137 -29.89 -16.01 -18.57
C GLY A 137 -29.08 -14.72 -18.47
N PHE A 138 -28.25 -14.57 -17.43
CA PHE A 138 -27.32 -13.42 -17.24
C PHE A 138 -25.90 -13.83 -17.60
N ASP A 139 -25.64 -13.99 -18.89
CA ASP A 139 -24.38 -14.42 -19.40
C ASP A 139 -23.30 -13.32 -19.35
N GLN A 140 -22.07 -13.69 -19.71
CA GLN A 140 -20.93 -12.78 -19.73
C GLN A 140 -21.15 -11.56 -20.64
N LYS A 141 -21.87 -11.71 -21.73
CA LYS A 141 -22.17 -10.63 -22.68
C LYS A 141 -23.16 -9.65 -22.08
N TYR A 142 -24.19 -10.16 -21.40
CA TYR A 142 -25.15 -9.33 -20.68
C TYR A 142 -24.44 -8.51 -19.61
N ALA A 143 -23.71 -9.16 -18.74
CA ALA A 143 -22.97 -8.52 -17.66
C ALA A 143 -21.92 -7.51 -18.15
N TYR A 144 -21.33 -7.72 -19.31
CA TYR A 144 -20.40 -6.78 -19.94
C TYR A 144 -21.11 -5.47 -20.34
N ASN A 145 -22.34 -5.56 -20.80
CA ASN A 145 -23.12 -4.41 -21.22
C ASN A 145 -23.86 -3.72 -20.05
N HIS A 146 -24.04 -4.41 -18.92
CA HIS A 146 -24.79 -3.96 -17.75
C HIS A 146 -23.96 -4.09 -16.47
N THR A 147 -22.77 -3.52 -16.49
CA THR A 147 -21.84 -3.60 -15.36
C THR A 147 -22.34 -2.91 -14.09
N GLU A 148 -23.27 -1.97 -14.24
CA GLU A 148 -23.96 -1.27 -13.16
C GLU A 148 -24.91 -2.17 -12.36
N GLU A 149 -25.38 -3.26 -12.96
CA GLU A 149 -26.26 -4.24 -12.31
C GLU A 149 -25.48 -5.28 -11.47
N ILE A 150 -24.16 -5.28 -11.54
CA ILE A 150 -23.33 -6.20 -10.76
C ILE A 150 -23.27 -5.70 -9.32
N ALA A 151 -23.93 -6.43 -8.43
CA ALA A 151 -23.93 -6.12 -7.01
C ALA A 151 -22.64 -6.60 -6.34
N SER A 152 -22.16 -5.87 -5.35
CA SER A 152 -21.07 -6.34 -4.50
C SER A 152 -21.58 -7.42 -3.53
N TYR A 153 -20.71 -8.39 -3.23
CA TYR A 153 -20.92 -9.30 -2.12
C TYR A 153 -20.69 -8.57 -0.79
N GLY A 154 -21.40 -8.93 0.25
CA GLY A 154 -21.17 -8.33 1.57
C GLY A 154 -22.22 -8.67 2.63
N ASP A 155 -23.22 -9.50 2.31
CA ASP A 155 -24.36 -9.71 3.19
C ASP A 155 -24.16 -10.81 4.24
N TYR A 156 -23.21 -11.75 4.07
CA TYR A 156 -23.00 -12.85 5.00
C TYR A 156 -21.51 -13.01 5.38
N HIS A 157 -21.26 -13.43 6.60
CA HIS A 157 -19.92 -13.73 7.11
C HIS A 157 -19.92 -14.98 7.98
N SER A 158 -18.91 -15.82 7.85
CA SER A 158 -18.64 -16.99 8.67
C SER A 158 -17.47 -16.74 9.64
N LYS A 159 -17.63 -17.12 10.90
CA LYS A 159 -16.53 -17.11 11.89
C LYS A 159 -15.88 -18.49 12.08
N ASP A 160 -16.45 -19.53 11.48
CA ASP A 160 -16.02 -20.94 11.60
C ASP A 160 -15.49 -21.53 10.28
N GLY A 161 -15.13 -20.66 9.35
CA GLY A 161 -14.53 -21.05 8.08
C GLY A 161 -15.52 -21.60 7.06
N GLY A 162 -16.81 -21.28 7.16
CA GLY A 162 -17.84 -21.63 6.18
C GLY A 162 -18.79 -22.73 6.62
N LEU A 163 -18.83 -23.10 7.88
CA LEU A 163 -19.81 -24.07 8.40
C LEU A 163 -21.16 -23.40 8.73
N SER A 164 -21.10 -22.19 9.26
CA SER A 164 -22.27 -21.36 9.51
C SER A 164 -22.04 -19.92 9.05
N PHE A 165 -23.14 -19.22 8.70
CA PHE A 165 -23.07 -17.83 8.21
C PHE A 165 -24.05 -16.94 8.94
N LYS A 166 -23.62 -15.75 9.28
CA LYS A 166 -24.45 -14.66 9.78
C LYS A 166 -24.63 -13.60 8.70
N LYS A 167 -25.89 -13.15 8.53
CA LYS A 167 -26.22 -12.08 7.61
C LYS A 167 -25.84 -10.74 8.22
N THR A 168 -25.29 -9.82 7.41
CA THR A 168 -25.17 -8.41 7.77
C THR A 168 -26.53 -7.84 8.12
N GLN A 169 -26.62 -7.26 9.31
CA GLN A 169 -27.82 -6.57 9.78
C GLN A 169 -27.53 -5.07 9.86
N TYR A 170 -28.58 -4.27 9.81
CA TYR A 170 -28.42 -2.87 10.16
C TYR A 170 -27.98 -2.79 11.64
N PRO A 171 -26.97 -1.98 12.01
CA PRO A 171 -26.43 -2.00 13.37
C PRO A 171 -27.49 -1.69 14.42
N ALA A 172 -27.34 -2.27 15.60
CA ALA A 172 -28.12 -1.87 16.77
C ALA A 172 -27.80 -0.41 17.11
N SER A 173 -28.82 0.33 17.54
CA SER A 173 -28.71 1.73 17.90
C SER A 173 -28.52 1.89 19.40
N VAL A 174 -27.57 2.73 19.79
CA VAL A 174 -27.37 3.14 21.19
C VAL A 174 -28.30 4.31 21.50
N ASP A 175 -28.96 4.29 22.66
CA ASP A 175 -29.70 5.45 23.18
C ASP A 175 -28.71 6.59 23.51
N SER A 176 -28.98 7.80 23.06
CA SER A 176 -28.16 8.99 23.31
C SER A 176 -27.98 9.33 24.81
N LYS A 177 -28.84 8.80 25.67
CA LYS A 177 -28.70 8.91 27.14
C LYS A 177 -27.43 8.20 27.64
N ARG A 178 -27.00 7.13 26.96
CA ARG A 178 -25.76 6.40 27.26
C ARG A 178 -24.51 7.10 26.71
N VAL A 179 -24.68 8.18 25.92
CA VAL A 179 -23.60 8.93 25.30
C VAL A 179 -23.38 10.25 26.01
N MET A 180 -22.22 10.43 26.62
CA MET A 180 -21.75 11.69 27.18
C MET A 180 -20.92 12.44 26.12
N ILE A 181 -21.18 13.74 25.95
CA ILE A 181 -20.35 14.61 25.12
C ILE A 181 -19.43 15.42 26.03
N GLU A 182 -18.15 15.40 25.75
CA GLU A 182 -17.15 16.26 26.36
C GLU A 182 -16.99 17.50 25.49
N TYR A 183 -17.56 18.62 25.91
CA TYR A 183 -17.59 19.87 25.16
C TYR A 183 -16.27 20.63 25.24
N GLY A 184 -16.03 21.58 24.34
CA GLY A 184 -14.79 22.33 24.25
C GLY A 184 -14.44 23.13 25.51
N ASP A 185 -15.44 23.70 26.18
CA ASP A 185 -15.32 24.39 27.47
C ASP A 185 -15.18 23.43 28.68
N GLN A 186 -15.33 22.15 28.46
CA GLN A 186 -15.17 21.06 29.42
C GLN A 186 -13.92 20.21 29.20
N GLY A 187 -13.03 20.65 28.33
CA GLY A 187 -11.82 19.92 27.98
C GLY A 187 -11.86 19.19 26.63
N GLY A 188 -12.97 19.27 25.92
CA GLY A 188 -13.15 18.66 24.61
C GLY A 188 -12.23 19.28 23.55
N SER A 189 -12.01 18.54 22.47
CA SER A 189 -11.07 18.86 21.40
C SER A 189 -11.76 18.88 20.04
N ALA A 190 -11.22 19.70 19.11
CA ALA A 190 -11.61 19.73 17.69
C ALA A 190 -11.29 18.42 16.96
N LYS A 191 -10.46 17.57 17.55
CA LYS A 191 -10.05 16.32 16.91
C LYS A 191 -11.16 15.30 16.96
N ASP A 192 -11.81 15.13 15.82
CA ASP A 192 -12.85 14.11 15.63
C ASP A 192 -12.32 12.73 15.98
N GLY A 193 -13.19 11.90 16.53
CA GLY A 193 -12.96 10.47 16.63
C GLY A 193 -12.40 9.96 17.94
N VAL A 194 -12.42 10.73 19.02
CA VAL A 194 -12.18 10.21 20.38
C VAL A 194 -13.45 9.50 20.86
N ILE A 195 -13.42 8.17 20.92
CA ILE A 195 -14.53 7.33 21.42
C ILE A 195 -13.99 6.49 22.56
N GLU A 196 -14.47 6.75 23.77
CA GLU A 196 -14.12 5.97 24.95
C GLU A 196 -15.35 5.14 25.37
N LEU A 197 -15.15 3.82 25.43
CA LEU A 197 -16.19 2.84 25.71
C LEU A 197 -16.07 2.32 27.15
N ARG A 198 -17.19 2.17 27.85
CA ARG A 198 -17.22 1.47 29.15
C ARG A 198 -16.83 -0.01 28.93
N ARG A 199 -15.86 -0.48 29.67
CA ARG A 199 -15.44 -1.88 29.66
C ARG A 199 -16.53 -2.79 30.21
N GLY A 200 -16.73 -3.95 29.60
CA GLY A 200 -17.68 -4.97 30.04
C GLY A 200 -19.13 -4.71 29.66
N VAL A 201 -19.40 -3.74 28.80
CA VAL A 201 -20.74 -3.51 28.23
C VAL A 201 -20.87 -4.40 26.98
N GLU A 202 -21.80 -5.35 27.03
CA GLU A 202 -21.89 -6.46 26.05
C GLU A 202 -22.14 -5.97 24.62
N ASP A 203 -22.99 -4.97 24.42
CA ASP A 203 -23.30 -4.41 23.08
C ASP A 203 -22.21 -3.47 22.53
N LEU A 204 -21.22 -3.12 23.34
CA LEU A 204 -20.12 -2.22 23.01
C LEU A 204 -18.75 -2.91 23.07
N ASP A 205 -18.70 -4.23 22.84
CA ASP A 205 -17.49 -5.01 22.91
C ASP A 205 -16.70 -4.97 21.58
N LEU A 206 -15.40 -4.68 21.67
CA LEU A 206 -14.45 -4.72 20.55
C LEU A 206 -13.94 -6.15 20.25
N GLY A 207 -14.36 -7.15 21.01
CA GLY A 207 -13.90 -8.53 20.91
C GLY A 207 -12.45 -8.67 21.40
N ASN A 208 -11.61 -9.34 20.60
CA ASN A 208 -10.20 -9.56 20.94
C ASN A 208 -9.30 -8.34 20.71
N SER A 209 -9.83 -7.25 20.17
CA SER A 209 -9.05 -6.07 19.81
C SER A 209 -9.02 -5.07 20.98
N HIS A 210 -7.85 -4.48 21.23
CA HIS A 210 -7.72 -3.43 22.26
C HIS A 210 -8.28 -2.10 21.76
N TYR A 211 -8.33 -1.89 20.45
CA TYR A 211 -8.86 -0.71 19.80
C TYR A 211 -9.39 -1.05 18.39
N ALA A 212 -10.31 -0.23 17.91
CA ALA A 212 -10.80 -0.35 16.54
C ALA A 212 -11.26 0.99 15.97
N GLN A 213 -11.17 1.16 14.65
CA GLN A 213 -11.88 2.22 13.92
C GLN A 213 -13.34 1.79 13.81
N VAL A 214 -14.25 2.55 14.38
CA VAL A 214 -15.66 2.15 14.50
C VAL A 214 -16.64 3.16 13.93
N ARG A 215 -17.86 2.68 13.71
CA ARG A 215 -19.09 3.46 13.57
C ARG A 215 -20.11 2.93 14.57
N ILE A 216 -20.76 3.83 15.31
CA ILE A 216 -21.78 3.49 16.30
C ILE A 216 -23.01 4.30 15.98
N LEU A 217 -24.13 3.63 15.70
CA LEU A 217 -25.42 4.27 15.46
C LEU A 217 -26.01 4.77 16.78
N VAL A 218 -26.54 5.99 16.79
CA VAL A 218 -27.17 6.62 17.96
C VAL A 218 -28.57 7.10 17.59
N ASP A 219 -29.57 6.75 18.40
CA ASP A 219 -31.00 7.08 18.22
C ASP A 219 -31.56 6.78 16.82
N GLY A 220 -30.92 5.84 16.09
CA GLY A 220 -31.33 5.46 14.75
C GLY A 220 -31.13 6.51 13.65
N THR A 221 -30.64 7.70 13.97
CA THR A 221 -30.58 8.87 13.07
C THR A 221 -29.19 9.47 12.89
N HIS A 222 -28.32 9.27 13.87
CA HIS A 222 -26.96 9.82 13.89
C HIS A 222 -25.93 8.73 14.15
N TYR A 223 -24.66 9.04 13.95
CA TYR A 223 -23.59 8.09 14.26
C TYR A 223 -22.33 8.77 14.77
N LEU A 224 -21.60 8.03 15.61
CA LEU A 224 -20.24 8.35 16.03
C LEU A 224 -19.24 7.72 15.06
N LYS A 225 -18.17 8.45 14.77
CA LYS A 225 -17.07 8.00 13.91
C LYS A 225 -15.75 8.26 14.59
N GLY A 226 -14.91 7.23 14.77
CA GLY A 226 -13.59 7.44 15.36
C GLY A 226 -12.84 6.17 15.67
N MET A 227 -11.76 6.35 16.46
CA MET A 227 -11.01 5.26 17.08
C MET A 227 -11.60 4.99 18.47
N ALA A 228 -12.16 3.81 18.64
CA ALA A 228 -12.70 3.37 19.94
C ALA A 228 -11.61 2.72 20.79
N ILE A 229 -11.58 3.10 22.04
CA ILE A 229 -10.74 2.55 23.11
C ILE A 229 -11.60 2.33 24.35
N TYR A 230 -11.14 1.51 25.31
CA TYR A 230 -11.85 1.34 26.56
C TYR A 230 -11.47 2.42 27.58
N ALA A 231 -12.44 2.81 28.43
CA ALA A 231 -12.24 3.69 29.56
C ALA A 231 -12.93 3.11 30.80
N ASP A 232 -12.27 3.24 31.97
CA ASP A 232 -12.75 2.68 33.25
C ASP A 232 -13.30 3.76 34.22
N ASP A 233 -13.42 5.02 33.73
CA ASP A 233 -13.78 6.19 34.54
C ASP A 233 -15.02 6.94 34.05
N LEU A 234 -15.86 6.26 33.27
CA LEU A 234 -17.10 6.86 32.79
C LEU A 234 -18.12 6.98 33.92
N PRO A 235 -18.91 8.08 34.01
CA PRO A 235 -19.96 8.23 35.00
C PRO A 235 -21.03 7.15 34.91
N ASP A 236 -21.72 6.87 36.00
CA ASP A 236 -22.81 5.90 35.99
C ASP A 236 -23.88 6.25 34.96
N GLY A 237 -24.36 5.24 34.24
CA GLY A 237 -25.32 5.39 33.14
C GLY A 237 -24.74 5.88 31.83
N VAL A 238 -23.44 6.20 31.77
CA VAL A 238 -22.72 6.57 30.55
C VAL A 238 -21.85 5.41 30.10
N ASP A 239 -22.06 4.94 28.88
CA ASP A 239 -21.28 3.85 28.30
C ASP A 239 -20.34 4.31 27.21
N ILE A 240 -20.58 5.49 26.64
CA ILE A 240 -19.74 6.10 25.59
C ILE A 240 -19.44 7.55 25.96
N ARG A 241 -18.15 7.95 25.94
CA ARG A 241 -17.73 9.36 25.97
C ARG A 241 -17.17 9.73 24.60
N PHE A 242 -17.71 10.83 24.04
CA PHE A 242 -17.32 11.38 22.75
C PHE A 242 -16.99 12.86 22.87
N ASN A 243 -15.93 13.34 22.23
CA ASN A 243 -15.46 14.72 22.37
C ASN A 243 -15.94 15.63 21.23
N THR A 244 -16.00 16.94 21.52
CA THR A 244 -16.22 18.00 20.54
C THR A 244 -15.56 19.31 20.98
N ASN A 245 -15.22 20.19 20.01
CA ASN A 245 -14.80 21.56 20.30
C ASN A 245 -15.96 22.56 20.43
N LYS A 246 -17.20 22.11 20.24
CA LYS A 246 -18.37 22.97 20.40
C LYS A 246 -18.60 23.30 21.88
N PRO A 247 -19.21 24.46 22.18
CA PRO A 247 -19.53 24.85 23.57
C PRO A 247 -20.62 23.96 24.17
N SER A 248 -20.60 23.83 25.48
CA SER A 248 -21.65 23.17 26.25
C SER A 248 -23.02 23.79 25.93
N GLY A 249 -24.08 22.95 25.98
CA GLY A 249 -25.41 23.34 25.49
C GLY A 249 -25.63 23.14 23.98
N THR A 250 -24.61 22.81 23.20
CA THR A 250 -24.83 22.38 21.81
C THR A 250 -25.58 21.02 21.81
N PRO A 251 -26.72 20.90 21.11
CA PRO A 251 -27.44 19.64 21.03
C PRO A 251 -26.59 18.49 20.52
N LYS A 252 -26.77 17.28 21.06
CA LYS A 252 -25.96 16.07 20.69
C LYS A 252 -26.05 15.79 19.18
N GLU A 253 -27.20 15.99 18.54
CA GLU A 253 -27.43 15.79 17.12
C GLU A 253 -26.53 16.71 16.25
N LYS A 254 -26.21 17.89 16.76
CA LYS A 254 -25.28 18.81 16.07
C LYS A 254 -23.80 18.48 16.29
N VAL A 255 -23.50 17.65 17.29
CA VAL A 255 -22.15 17.13 17.56
C VAL A 255 -21.86 15.88 16.76
N MET A 256 -22.81 14.95 16.73
CA MET A 256 -22.74 13.70 15.97
C MET A 256 -22.92 13.93 14.46
N LYS A 257 -22.71 12.90 13.66
CA LYS A 257 -22.93 12.94 12.21
C LYS A 257 -24.26 12.31 11.85
N GLY A 258 -25.09 12.99 11.06
CA GLY A 258 -26.33 12.42 10.53
C GLY A 258 -26.06 11.26 9.56
N ILE A 259 -26.95 10.26 9.57
CA ILE A 259 -26.90 9.16 8.61
C ILE A 259 -27.03 9.74 7.20
N LYS A 260 -26.29 9.15 6.27
CA LYS A 260 -26.38 9.52 4.85
C LYS A 260 -27.53 8.78 4.17
N GLU A 261 -28.10 9.38 3.13
CA GLU A 261 -29.13 8.78 2.27
C GLU A 261 -28.59 7.71 1.31
N ASP A 262 -27.38 7.21 1.56
CA ASP A 262 -26.73 6.15 0.81
C ASP A 262 -26.90 4.82 1.55
N PRO A 263 -27.78 3.90 1.11
CA PRO A 263 -28.02 2.62 1.80
C PRO A 263 -26.79 1.73 1.91
N ASP A 264 -25.85 1.85 0.97
CA ASP A 264 -24.63 1.04 0.95
C ASP A 264 -23.56 1.62 1.87
N ASN A 265 -23.60 2.94 2.17
CA ASN A 265 -22.63 3.64 3.00
C ASN A 265 -23.28 4.62 3.99
N PRO A 266 -24.25 4.20 4.81
CA PRO A 266 -25.04 5.10 5.65
C PRO A 266 -24.19 5.88 6.67
N PHE A 267 -23.01 5.35 7.03
CA PHE A 267 -22.07 5.99 7.95
C PHE A 267 -20.85 6.61 7.21
N GLY A 268 -20.96 6.85 5.91
CA GLY A 268 -19.79 7.18 5.07
C GLY A 268 -18.78 6.02 4.99
N ALA A 269 -19.24 4.80 5.28
CA ALA A 269 -18.52 3.54 5.15
C ALA A 269 -19.55 2.41 5.02
N ALA A 270 -19.20 1.35 4.26
CA ALA A 270 -20.04 0.18 4.14
C ALA A 270 -20.20 -0.56 5.47
N ILE A 271 -21.40 -1.03 5.75
CA ILE A 271 -21.66 -1.97 6.84
C ILE A 271 -21.24 -3.36 6.36
N LYS A 272 -20.42 -4.02 7.13
CA LYS A 272 -19.91 -5.36 6.79
C LYS A 272 -20.20 -6.35 7.90
N ALA A 273 -20.61 -7.57 7.54
CA ALA A 273 -20.88 -8.63 8.50
C ALA A 273 -19.67 -8.96 9.39
N ASN A 274 -18.44 -8.94 8.83
CA ASN A 274 -17.20 -9.17 9.58
C ASN A 274 -16.86 -8.02 10.54
N GLY A 275 -17.45 -6.83 10.35
CA GLY A 275 -17.29 -5.68 11.23
C GLY A 275 -18.27 -5.64 12.40
N GLN A 276 -19.29 -6.53 12.39
CA GLN A 276 -20.33 -6.58 13.40
C GLN A 276 -19.95 -7.50 14.56
N SER A 277 -20.28 -7.09 15.79
CA SER A 277 -20.17 -7.89 17.00
C SER A 277 -21.53 -8.46 17.39
N TYR A 278 -21.51 -9.57 18.15
CA TYR A 278 -22.69 -10.21 18.69
C TYR A 278 -22.39 -10.62 20.12
N TYR A 279 -23.42 -10.59 20.97
CA TYR A 279 -23.32 -10.97 22.38
C TYR A 279 -24.54 -11.81 22.80
N ILE A 280 -24.42 -12.56 23.90
CA ILE A 280 -25.54 -13.30 24.47
C ILE A 280 -26.19 -12.44 25.55
N GLY A 281 -27.42 -12.04 25.31
CA GLY A 281 -28.18 -11.21 26.23
C GLY A 281 -28.62 -11.98 27.49
N LYS A 282 -29.16 -11.27 28.46
CA LYS A 282 -29.72 -11.85 29.69
C LYS A 282 -30.89 -12.80 29.45
N ASP A 283 -31.51 -12.71 28.31
CA ASP A 283 -32.56 -13.63 27.81
C ASP A 283 -32.00 -14.94 27.24
N GLY A 284 -30.67 -15.14 27.25
CA GLY A 284 -29.99 -16.29 26.69
C GLY A 284 -29.94 -16.31 25.15
N LYS A 285 -30.43 -15.27 24.49
CA LYS A 285 -30.42 -15.16 23.02
C LYS A 285 -29.24 -14.35 22.54
N GLU A 286 -28.85 -14.62 21.29
CA GLU A 286 -27.82 -13.83 20.62
C GLU A 286 -28.41 -12.51 20.10
N HIS A 287 -27.76 -11.39 20.46
CA HIS A 287 -28.11 -10.04 20.02
C HIS A 287 -27.00 -9.43 19.20
N LEU A 288 -27.36 -8.52 18.30
CA LEU A 288 -26.40 -7.73 17.53
C LEU A 288 -25.85 -6.60 18.40
N GLY A 289 -24.53 -6.49 18.47
CA GLY A 289 -23.85 -5.37 19.15
C GLY A 289 -23.99 -4.05 18.35
N ALA A 290 -23.79 -2.95 19.05
CA ALA A 290 -23.86 -1.61 18.47
C ALA A 290 -22.58 -1.21 17.72
N ILE A 291 -21.48 -1.93 17.90
CA ILE A 291 -20.20 -1.65 17.24
C ILE A 291 -20.18 -2.18 15.80
N ASN A 292 -19.90 -1.28 14.86
CA ASN A 292 -19.54 -1.64 13.51
C ASN A 292 -18.07 -1.27 13.24
N LYS A 293 -17.20 -2.28 13.23
CA LYS A 293 -15.75 -2.12 13.02
C LYS A 293 -15.44 -1.91 11.55
N ILE A 294 -14.61 -0.92 11.25
CA ILE A 294 -14.09 -0.64 9.90
C ILE A 294 -12.71 -1.23 9.72
N LYS A 295 -11.86 -1.05 10.74
CA LYS A 295 -10.53 -1.65 10.87
C LYS A 295 -10.26 -1.92 12.33
N GLU A 296 -9.53 -2.97 12.63
CA GLU A 296 -9.10 -3.31 13.98
C GLU A 296 -7.59 -3.48 14.09
N GLU A 297 -7.12 -3.81 15.25
CA GLU A 297 -5.71 -4.12 15.53
C GLU A 297 -5.19 -5.16 14.52
N GLY A 298 -4.03 -4.90 13.91
CA GLY A 298 -3.42 -5.74 12.89
C GLY A 298 -3.77 -5.40 11.42
N ASP A 299 -4.84 -4.63 11.18
CA ASP A 299 -5.31 -4.30 9.83
C ASP A 299 -4.60 -3.10 9.17
N TRP A 300 -3.59 -2.53 9.83
CA TRP A 300 -2.99 -1.27 9.40
C TRP A 300 -1.88 -1.45 8.37
N ASP A 301 -1.96 -0.70 7.28
CA ASP A 301 -0.96 -0.72 6.21
C ASP A 301 0.40 -0.22 6.70
N LYS A 302 1.46 -0.96 6.37
CA LYS A 302 2.84 -0.51 6.62
C LYS A 302 3.24 0.50 5.56
N MET A 303 3.47 1.74 5.97
CA MET A 303 4.00 2.77 5.07
C MET A 303 5.41 2.45 4.61
N SER A 304 5.84 3.06 3.49
CA SER A 304 7.20 2.91 2.98
C SER A 304 8.25 3.24 4.04
N LYS A 305 9.25 2.38 4.18
CA LYS A 305 10.39 2.60 5.08
C LYS A 305 11.35 3.71 4.62
N ASN A 306 11.15 4.27 3.41
CA ASN A 306 11.99 5.35 2.90
C ASN A 306 11.52 6.71 3.41
N LEU A 307 12.45 7.59 3.69
CA LEU A 307 12.16 8.98 4.04
C LEU A 307 11.73 9.80 2.83
N SER A 308 10.73 10.65 3.03
CA SER A 308 10.35 11.65 2.03
C SER A 308 11.40 12.76 1.95
N SER A 309 11.75 13.19 0.73
CA SER A 309 12.62 14.35 0.53
C SER A 309 12.03 15.64 1.09
N GLN A 310 10.71 15.80 1.10
CA GLN A 310 10.05 16.94 1.71
C GLN A 310 10.25 17.03 3.23
N PHE A 311 10.35 15.91 3.90
CA PHE A 311 10.68 15.88 5.32
C PHE A 311 12.18 16.07 5.55
N LEU A 312 13.00 15.21 4.90
CA LEU A 312 14.43 15.16 5.16
C LEU A 312 15.13 16.49 4.78
N SER A 313 14.70 17.17 3.71
CA SER A 313 15.29 18.45 3.28
C SER A 313 15.12 19.58 4.29
N LYS A 314 14.18 19.47 5.22
CA LYS A 314 13.96 20.46 6.29
C LYS A 314 14.73 20.14 7.57
N GLN A 315 15.51 19.04 7.55
CA GLN A 315 16.31 18.60 8.67
C GLN A 315 17.74 19.18 8.62
N PRO A 316 18.54 19.14 9.71
CA PRO A 316 19.92 19.61 9.71
C PRO A 316 20.76 18.94 8.61
N MET A 317 21.67 19.70 8.01
CA MET A 317 22.53 19.22 6.91
C MET A 317 23.28 17.94 7.23
N LYS A 318 23.69 17.79 8.51
CA LYS A 318 24.33 16.55 8.99
C LYS A 318 23.43 15.33 8.77
N LEU A 319 22.13 15.41 9.09
CA LEU A 319 21.19 14.31 8.90
C LEU A 319 20.89 14.05 7.42
N ILE A 320 20.74 15.11 6.63
CA ILE A 320 20.52 14.99 5.18
C ILE A 320 21.66 14.20 4.55
N ARG A 321 22.90 14.66 4.75
CA ARG A 321 24.09 14.00 4.21
C ARG A 321 24.25 12.56 4.71
N GLN A 322 23.99 12.33 5.99
CA GLN A 322 24.09 11.02 6.62
C GLN A 322 23.11 10.00 5.99
N GLN A 323 21.84 10.37 5.79
CA GLN A 323 20.83 9.45 5.24
C GLN A 323 21.01 9.23 3.72
N LEU A 324 21.46 10.25 2.99
CA LEU A 324 21.77 10.11 1.57
C LEU A 324 23.04 9.27 1.35
N ASP A 325 24.11 9.48 2.16
CA ASP A 325 25.32 8.69 2.13
C ASP A 325 25.06 7.21 2.48
N LEU A 326 24.23 6.96 3.50
CA LEU A 326 23.84 5.61 3.87
C LEU A 326 23.11 4.91 2.71
N THR A 327 22.18 5.62 2.04
CA THR A 327 21.44 5.10 0.88
C THR A 327 22.39 4.72 -0.26
N TYR A 328 23.35 5.60 -0.55
CA TYR A 328 24.36 5.35 -1.59
C TYR A 328 25.27 4.17 -1.24
N LYS A 329 25.74 4.08 0.01
CA LYS A 329 26.56 2.94 0.47
C LYS A 329 25.81 1.62 0.45
N ASP A 330 24.51 1.64 0.74
CA ASP A 330 23.64 0.47 0.60
C ASP A 330 23.59 -0.02 -0.86
N GLN A 331 23.43 0.90 -1.80
CA GLN A 331 23.47 0.60 -3.23
C GLN A 331 24.84 0.07 -3.67
N VAL A 332 25.95 0.65 -3.20
CA VAL A 332 27.29 0.15 -3.52
C VAL A 332 27.51 -1.26 -2.99
N ALA A 333 27.07 -1.55 -1.76
CA ALA A 333 27.15 -2.89 -1.19
C ALA A 333 26.27 -3.90 -1.95
N GLU A 334 25.09 -3.49 -2.43
CA GLU A 334 24.21 -4.33 -3.26
C GLU A 334 24.88 -4.67 -4.62
N LEU A 335 25.53 -3.68 -5.26
CA LEU A 335 26.28 -3.92 -6.50
C LEU A 335 27.43 -4.91 -6.29
N ASP A 336 28.15 -4.77 -5.20
CA ASP A 336 29.24 -5.65 -4.81
C ASP A 336 28.75 -7.10 -4.60
N ASP A 337 27.62 -7.27 -3.91
CA ASP A 337 26.96 -8.57 -3.78
C ASP A 337 26.58 -9.19 -5.13
N ILE A 338 26.02 -8.39 -6.04
CA ILE A 338 25.68 -8.87 -7.38
C ILE A 338 26.93 -9.31 -8.14
N MET A 339 28.04 -8.57 -8.00
CA MET A 339 29.30 -8.94 -8.65
C MET A 339 29.94 -10.21 -8.07
N SER A 340 29.65 -10.56 -6.81
CA SER A 340 30.12 -11.80 -6.19
C SER A 340 29.39 -13.06 -6.66
N LEU A 341 28.28 -12.94 -7.40
CA LEU A 341 27.50 -14.08 -7.86
C LEU A 341 28.28 -14.94 -8.86
N THR A 342 28.09 -16.26 -8.81
CA THR A 342 28.84 -17.21 -9.64
C THR A 342 28.23 -17.41 -11.02
N ASN A 343 26.92 -17.18 -11.18
CA ASN A 343 26.22 -17.42 -12.45
C ASN A 343 26.12 -16.12 -13.29
N PRO A 344 26.75 -16.06 -14.50
CA PRO A 344 26.81 -14.84 -15.29
C PRO A 344 25.42 -14.37 -15.80
N THR A 345 24.52 -15.29 -16.13
CA THR A 345 23.17 -14.94 -16.62
C THR A 345 22.34 -14.29 -15.52
N VAL A 346 22.43 -14.84 -14.29
CA VAL A 346 21.77 -14.26 -13.10
C VAL A 346 22.36 -12.89 -12.78
N LYS A 347 23.69 -12.79 -12.80
CA LYS A 347 24.41 -11.54 -12.60
C LYS A 347 23.94 -10.45 -13.57
N LYS A 348 23.87 -10.76 -14.87
CA LYS A 348 23.34 -9.85 -15.90
C LYS A 348 21.92 -9.36 -15.59
N LYS A 349 21.02 -10.27 -15.26
CA LYS A 349 19.65 -9.90 -14.88
C LYS A 349 19.62 -8.93 -13.71
N LEU A 350 20.35 -9.25 -12.62
CA LEU A 350 20.37 -8.43 -11.42
C LEU A 350 21.06 -7.08 -11.62
N LEU A 351 22.10 -7.00 -12.47
CA LEU A 351 22.74 -5.73 -12.83
C LEU A 351 21.76 -4.76 -13.51
N LEU A 352 20.91 -5.25 -14.42
CA LEU A 352 19.90 -4.40 -15.06
C LEU A 352 18.79 -3.99 -14.09
N GLU A 353 18.31 -4.90 -13.24
CA GLU A 353 17.32 -4.58 -12.21
C GLU A 353 17.89 -3.57 -11.22
N PHE A 354 19.11 -3.74 -10.78
CA PHE A 354 19.84 -2.80 -9.91
C PHE A 354 19.96 -1.42 -10.54
N ALA A 355 20.37 -1.33 -11.82
CA ALA A 355 20.48 -0.06 -12.53
C ALA A 355 19.14 0.67 -12.58
N ASN A 356 18.03 -0.05 -12.88
CA ASN A 356 16.69 0.53 -12.87
C ASN A 356 16.24 0.98 -11.48
N ASN A 357 16.61 0.24 -10.43
CA ASN A 357 16.33 0.61 -9.05
C ASN A 357 17.08 1.88 -8.64
N CYS A 358 18.35 2.02 -9.05
CA CYS A 358 19.14 3.23 -8.84
C CYS A 358 18.52 4.43 -9.57
N ASP A 359 18.13 4.29 -10.84
CA ASP A 359 17.45 5.36 -11.58
C ASP A 359 16.13 5.76 -10.90
N GLY A 360 15.37 4.78 -10.42
CA GLY A 360 14.16 5.02 -9.64
C GLY A 360 14.43 5.74 -8.32
N ALA A 361 15.49 5.36 -7.60
CA ALA A 361 15.88 6.02 -6.34
C ALA A 361 16.33 7.47 -6.57
N ALA A 362 17.11 7.73 -7.62
CA ALA A 362 17.53 9.06 -8.02
C ALA A 362 16.32 9.94 -8.41
N THR A 363 15.42 9.41 -9.26
CA THR A 363 14.24 10.14 -9.73
C THR A 363 13.27 10.50 -8.60
N HIS A 364 13.12 9.61 -7.61
CA HIS A 364 12.20 9.81 -6.49
C HIS A 364 12.86 10.38 -5.24
N LEU A 365 14.16 10.70 -5.27
CA LEU A 365 14.92 11.23 -4.13
C LEU A 365 14.74 10.36 -2.87
N LYS A 366 14.83 9.04 -3.03
CA LYS A 366 14.67 8.10 -1.92
C LYS A 366 15.87 8.18 -0.98
N ALA A 367 15.61 8.24 0.33
CA ALA A 367 16.62 8.20 1.37
C ALA A 367 16.33 7.07 2.38
N ALA A 368 17.34 6.52 3.01
CA ALA A 368 17.22 5.48 4.01
C ALA A 368 16.38 5.97 5.21
N ALA A 369 15.59 5.09 5.80
CA ALA A 369 14.89 5.34 7.05
C ALA A 369 15.86 5.58 8.20
N PHE A 370 15.38 6.15 9.31
CA PHE A 370 16.13 6.19 10.55
C PHE A 370 16.07 4.83 11.27
N PRO A 371 17.05 4.57 12.16
CA PRO A 371 17.03 3.37 12.99
C PRO A 371 15.74 3.27 13.78
N ARG A 372 15.16 2.06 13.88
CA ARG A 372 13.93 1.76 14.63
C ARG A 372 12.72 2.63 14.26
N GLN A 373 12.74 3.24 13.08
CA GLN A 373 11.58 3.96 12.53
C GLN A 373 10.43 2.99 12.29
N THR A 374 9.24 3.30 12.81
CA THR A 374 8.02 2.50 12.60
C THR A 374 6.86 3.40 12.18
N THR A 375 5.87 2.80 11.53
CA THR A 375 4.56 3.43 11.28
C THR A 375 3.56 2.92 12.30
N GLN A 376 2.81 3.83 12.93
CA GLN A 376 1.87 3.54 14.00
C GLN A 376 0.56 4.29 13.75
N VAL A 377 -0.58 3.66 14.04
CA VAL A 377 -1.85 4.38 14.13
C VAL A 377 -1.90 5.17 15.44
N ILE A 378 -2.49 6.35 15.41
CA ILE A 378 -2.65 7.17 16.62
C ILE A 378 -3.97 6.86 17.31
N LEU A 379 -3.90 6.66 18.63
CA LEU A 379 -5.04 6.44 19.51
C LEU A 379 -5.17 7.59 20.51
N PRO A 380 -6.39 8.00 20.85
CA PRO A 380 -6.60 9.08 21.80
C PRO A 380 -6.32 8.61 23.23
N LEU A 381 -5.43 9.27 23.93
CA LEU A 381 -5.27 9.16 25.37
C LEU A 381 -5.55 10.53 26.02
N THR A 382 -6.64 10.61 26.74
CA THR A 382 -7.10 11.85 27.40
C THR A 382 -6.36 12.16 28.69
N LYS A 383 -5.71 11.14 29.30
CA LYS A 383 -4.97 11.21 30.57
C LYS A 383 -3.45 11.06 30.39
N ILE A 384 -2.91 11.52 29.26
CA ILE A 384 -1.47 11.61 29.00
C ILE A 384 -1.10 13.07 28.77
N LYS A 385 0.13 13.47 29.15
CA LYS A 385 0.60 14.84 28.92
C LYS A 385 0.88 15.09 27.44
N ASP A 386 0.77 16.34 26.99
CA ASP A 386 0.95 16.75 25.60
C ASP A 386 2.38 16.52 25.06
N ASN A 387 3.36 16.35 25.92
CA ASN A 387 4.74 16.02 25.57
C ASN A 387 5.08 14.55 25.79
N GLU A 388 4.10 13.71 26.07
CA GLU A 388 4.26 12.28 26.29
C GLU A 388 3.54 11.44 25.23
N VAL A 389 4.00 10.20 25.05
CA VAL A 389 3.39 9.19 24.17
C VAL A 389 3.44 7.83 24.86
N TYR A 390 2.37 7.08 24.80
CA TYR A 390 2.40 5.65 25.12
C TYR A 390 2.77 4.87 23.85
N ALA A 391 3.92 4.20 23.86
CA ALA A 391 4.46 3.55 22.67
C ALA A 391 5.17 2.23 23.01
N PRO A 392 4.44 1.08 22.96
CA PRO A 392 4.98 -0.21 23.42
C PRO A 392 6.20 -0.72 22.66
N ASN A 393 6.41 -0.24 21.42
CA ASN A 393 7.58 -0.61 20.61
C ASN A 393 8.89 0.06 21.06
N TYR A 394 8.83 1.01 21.98
CA TYR A 394 9.95 1.83 22.43
C TYR A 394 10.14 1.74 23.94
N LYS A 395 11.34 2.01 24.41
CA LYS A 395 11.65 1.97 25.84
C LYS A 395 11.05 3.18 26.54
N ASN A 396 10.62 2.98 27.79
CA ASN A 396 10.15 4.07 28.63
C ASN A 396 11.24 5.14 28.79
N GLY A 397 10.90 6.41 28.61
CA GLY A 397 11.81 7.55 28.66
C GLY A 397 12.51 7.86 27.33
N GLU A 398 12.37 7.05 26.30
CA GLU A 398 12.89 7.39 24.96
C GLU A 398 12.14 8.61 24.39
N THR A 399 12.83 9.37 23.55
CA THR A 399 12.25 10.54 22.87
C THR A 399 11.94 10.16 21.43
N LEU A 400 10.73 10.47 20.97
CA LEU A 400 10.26 10.21 19.62
C LEU A 400 9.89 11.53 18.91
N ALA A 401 10.24 11.62 17.63
CA ALA A 401 9.64 12.58 16.70
C ALA A 401 8.48 11.88 15.97
N LEU A 402 7.32 12.51 15.97
CA LEU A 402 6.16 12.01 15.25
C LEU A 402 5.98 12.81 13.95
N VAL A 403 5.83 12.12 12.81
CA VAL A 403 5.72 12.75 11.49
C VAL A 403 4.53 12.17 10.74
N ARG A 404 3.60 13.04 10.34
CA ARG A 404 2.48 12.69 9.47
C ARG A 404 2.66 13.31 8.09
N TYR A 405 2.26 12.60 7.04
CA TYR A 405 2.28 13.13 5.68
C TYR A 405 0.86 13.44 5.16
N PRO A 406 0.72 14.49 4.34
CA PRO A 406 1.72 15.52 4.02
C PRO A 406 2.00 16.41 5.21
N HIS A 407 3.24 16.97 5.35
CA HIS A 407 3.56 17.87 6.43
C HIS A 407 4.13 19.20 5.89
N GLY A 408 3.74 20.32 6.52
CA GLY A 408 4.14 21.67 6.11
C GLY A 408 5.55 22.06 6.54
N GLY A 409 5.98 21.64 7.71
CA GLY A 409 7.28 22.03 8.22
C GLY A 409 7.68 21.42 9.55
N THR A 410 8.80 21.88 10.11
CA THR A 410 9.33 21.42 11.39
C THR A 410 8.41 21.76 12.56
N PHE A 411 7.52 22.72 12.42
CA PHE A 411 6.49 23.10 13.40
C PHE A 411 5.36 22.07 13.54
N GLU A 412 5.22 21.15 12.59
CA GLU A 412 4.27 20.04 12.63
C GLU A 412 4.90 18.71 13.08
N ILE A 413 6.08 18.76 13.71
CA ILE A 413 6.79 17.57 14.23
C ILE A 413 6.81 17.67 15.76
N PRO A 414 5.83 17.11 16.50
CA PRO A 414 5.92 17.02 17.93
C PRO A 414 7.05 16.09 18.35
N ILE A 415 7.85 16.54 19.32
CA ILE A 415 8.83 15.72 20.03
C ILE A 415 8.21 15.32 21.35
N VAL A 416 8.10 14.01 21.58
CA VAL A 416 7.39 13.45 22.74
C VAL A 416 8.25 12.41 23.45
N THR A 417 8.06 12.27 24.77
CA THR A 417 8.76 11.29 25.59
C THR A 417 7.88 10.06 25.79
N VAL A 418 8.41 8.88 25.61
CA VAL A 418 7.70 7.62 25.83
C VAL A 418 7.41 7.43 27.31
N ASN A 419 6.14 7.35 27.68
CA ASN A 419 5.64 7.05 29.01
C ASN A 419 4.81 5.77 29.02
N ASN A 420 5.50 4.62 29.00
CA ASN A 420 4.86 3.30 29.07
C ASN A 420 4.42 2.94 30.52
N LYS A 421 4.57 3.86 31.49
CA LYS A 421 4.03 3.75 32.84
C LYS A 421 2.64 4.39 32.97
N ASN A 422 2.20 5.15 31.96
CA ASN A 422 0.88 5.78 31.93
C ASN A 422 -0.22 4.74 32.16
N ALA A 423 -1.09 4.98 33.16
CA ALA A 423 -2.11 4.02 33.57
C ALA A 423 -3.17 3.79 32.47
N GLN A 424 -3.65 4.88 31.84
CA GLN A 424 -4.61 4.78 30.73
C GLN A 424 -4.00 4.01 29.53
N GLY A 425 -2.76 4.32 29.14
CA GLY A 425 -2.08 3.61 28.07
C GLY A 425 -1.93 2.11 28.36
N LYS A 426 -1.60 1.73 29.58
CA LYS A 426 -1.53 0.32 30.01
C LYS A 426 -2.88 -0.37 29.98
N SER A 427 -3.94 0.30 30.38
CA SER A 427 -5.31 -0.26 30.37
C SER A 427 -5.87 -0.39 28.95
N VAL A 428 -5.61 0.59 28.10
CA VAL A 428 -6.22 0.73 26.76
C VAL A 428 -5.44 0.03 25.68
N ILE A 429 -4.12 0.31 25.56
CA ILE A 429 -3.27 -0.17 24.47
C ILE A 429 -2.53 -1.44 24.88
N THR A 430 -2.15 -1.54 26.15
CA THR A 430 -1.33 -2.61 26.72
C THR A 430 0.09 -2.68 26.11
N ASN A 431 0.90 -3.62 26.57
CA ASN A 431 2.23 -3.87 25.98
C ASN A 431 2.20 -4.81 24.77
N ALA A 432 1.03 -5.41 24.47
CA ALA A 432 0.87 -6.40 23.40
C ALA A 432 0.71 -5.74 22.02
N VAL A 433 0.07 -4.57 21.95
CA VAL A 433 -0.19 -3.83 20.70
C VAL A 433 1.12 -3.33 20.09
N LYS A 434 1.34 -3.61 18.81
CA LYS A 434 2.60 -3.27 18.09
C LYS A 434 2.42 -2.31 16.93
N ASP A 435 1.21 -1.96 16.57
CA ASP A 435 0.87 -1.13 15.40
C ASP A 435 0.22 0.21 15.77
N ALA A 436 0.11 0.51 17.07
CA ALA A 436 -0.49 1.74 17.56
C ALA A 436 0.34 2.44 18.65
N ILE A 437 0.15 3.75 18.77
CA ILE A 437 0.61 4.61 19.87
C ILE A 437 -0.53 5.42 20.43
N GLY A 438 -0.43 5.79 21.70
CA GLY A 438 -1.39 6.67 22.35
C GLY A 438 -0.81 8.07 22.57
N ILE A 439 -1.52 9.11 22.12
CA ILE A 439 -1.15 10.52 22.27
C ILE A 439 -2.33 11.35 22.76
N SER A 440 -2.04 12.52 23.33
CA SER A 440 -3.09 13.48 23.68
C SER A 440 -3.70 14.13 22.43
N PRO A 441 -4.96 14.61 22.51
CA PRO A 441 -5.58 15.39 21.42
C PRO A 441 -4.74 16.62 21.03
N LYS A 442 -4.13 17.31 21.99
CA LYS A 442 -3.25 18.46 21.70
C LYS A 442 -1.98 18.11 20.96
N THR A 443 -1.40 16.93 21.22
CA THR A 443 -0.28 16.41 20.43
C THR A 443 -0.72 16.14 18.99
N ALA A 444 -1.93 15.59 18.78
CA ALA A 444 -2.49 15.36 17.44
C ALA A 444 -2.69 16.68 16.67
N GLU A 445 -3.04 17.79 17.33
CA GLU A 445 -3.17 19.11 16.71
C GLU A 445 -1.88 19.59 16.02
N ARG A 446 -0.72 19.15 16.47
CA ARG A 446 0.59 19.46 15.87
C ARG A 446 0.96 18.55 14.69
N LEU A 447 0.16 17.56 14.40
CA LEU A 447 0.42 16.54 13.38
C LEU A 447 -0.31 16.82 12.05
N SER A 448 -0.16 18.03 11.51
CA SER A 448 -0.69 18.33 10.17
C SER A 448 -2.19 18.02 10.03
N GLY A 449 -2.99 18.40 11.03
CA GLY A 449 -4.43 18.16 11.03
C GLY A 449 -4.83 16.70 11.24
N ALA A 450 -4.03 15.92 11.98
CA ALA A 450 -4.37 14.55 12.32
C ALA A 450 -5.65 14.43 13.13
N ASP A 451 -6.45 13.43 12.81
CA ASP A 451 -7.67 13.08 13.53
C ASP A 451 -7.57 11.62 14.02
N PHE A 452 -8.35 11.28 15.08
CA PHE A 452 -8.45 9.91 15.57
C PHE A 452 -9.49 9.11 14.79
N ASP A 453 -9.36 9.11 13.48
CA ASP A 453 -10.24 8.36 12.58
C ASP A 453 -9.48 7.34 11.72
N GLY A 454 -8.29 6.93 12.19
CA GLY A 454 -7.41 5.95 11.55
C GLY A 454 -6.14 6.57 10.95
N ASP A 455 -5.79 7.78 11.33
CA ASP A 455 -4.54 8.41 10.90
C ASP A 455 -3.32 7.69 11.46
N GLN A 456 -2.26 7.64 10.66
CA GLN A 456 -1.00 7.01 10.98
C GLN A 456 0.13 8.03 10.99
N VAL A 457 1.10 7.81 11.86
CA VAL A 457 2.33 8.60 11.95
C VAL A 457 3.56 7.72 11.83
N ILE A 458 4.65 8.33 11.37
CA ILE A 458 5.98 7.74 11.45
C ILE A 458 6.59 8.16 12.79
N CYS A 459 6.98 7.18 13.58
CA CYS A 459 7.71 7.35 14.84
C CYS A 459 9.21 7.21 14.58
N ILE A 460 9.99 8.24 14.89
CA ILE A 460 11.44 8.27 14.72
C ILE A 460 12.09 8.50 16.08
N PRO A 461 12.90 7.56 16.60
CA PRO A 461 13.68 7.79 17.82
C PRO A 461 14.65 8.98 17.65
N VAL A 462 14.53 9.95 18.54
CA VAL A 462 15.45 11.11 18.58
C VAL A 462 16.65 10.75 19.44
N THR A 463 17.83 10.81 18.83
CA THR A 463 19.10 10.49 19.47
C THR A 463 20.13 11.54 19.09
N PRO A 464 21.31 11.64 19.77
CA PRO A 464 22.40 12.52 19.34
C PRO A 464 22.85 12.29 17.89
N LYS A 465 22.66 11.07 17.37
CA LYS A 465 22.98 10.69 15.98
C LYS A 465 21.83 10.95 15.01
N ALA A 466 20.58 11.04 15.51
CA ALA A 466 19.36 11.33 14.75
C ALA A 466 18.59 12.45 15.45
N ASN A 467 19.19 13.64 15.51
CA ASN A 467 18.61 14.83 16.14
C ASN A 467 17.64 15.52 15.17
N ILE A 468 16.37 15.11 15.22
CA ILE A 468 15.31 15.64 14.37
C ILE A 468 14.98 17.07 14.76
N LYS A 469 15.00 17.99 13.79
CA LYS A 469 14.61 19.39 13.99
C LYS A 469 13.10 19.50 14.13
N SER A 470 12.68 20.10 15.24
CA SER A 470 11.29 20.49 15.52
C SER A 470 11.28 21.94 15.97
N THR A 471 10.25 22.68 15.60
CA THR A 471 10.05 24.05 16.04
C THR A 471 8.66 24.21 16.67
N PRO A 472 8.43 25.23 17.49
CA PRO A 472 7.07 25.55 17.96
C PRO A 472 6.10 25.75 16.80
N ILE A 473 4.80 25.65 17.09
CA ILE A 473 3.74 25.97 16.11
C ILE A 473 3.85 27.46 15.74
N LEU A 474 3.66 27.81 14.48
CA LEU A 474 3.71 29.19 14.02
C LEU A 474 2.55 29.99 14.66
N ASP A 475 2.85 31.21 15.16
CA ASP A 475 1.86 32.01 15.89
C ASP A 475 0.61 32.30 15.07
N ASP A 476 0.76 32.61 13.79
CA ASP A 476 -0.34 32.89 12.86
C ASP A 476 -1.21 31.67 12.51
N LEU A 477 -0.83 30.46 12.95
CA LEU A 477 -1.63 29.24 12.79
C LEU A 477 -2.44 28.88 14.04
N LYS A 478 -2.13 29.51 15.19
CA LYS A 478 -2.82 29.21 16.45
C LYS A 478 -4.28 29.67 16.36
N GLY A 479 -5.21 28.75 16.60
CA GLY A 479 -6.65 29.03 16.56
C GLY A 479 -7.23 29.25 15.17
N PHE A 480 -6.45 29.06 14.09
CA PHE A 480 -6.96 29.19 12.73
C PHE A 480 -7.86 27.99 12.38
N ASP A 481 -9.15 28.27 12.14
CA ASP A 481 -10.10 27.30 11.63
C ASP A 481 -10.51 27.66 10.19
N PRO A 482 -10.17 26.82 9.18
CA PRO A 482 -10.51 27.07 7.78
C PRO A 482 -12.01 27.24 7.52
N LYS A 483 -12.87 26.53 8.29
CA LYS A 483 -14.32 26.53 8.07
C LYS A 483 -14.95 27.84 8.52
N THR A 484 -14.46 28.39 9.61
CA THR A 484 -14.89 29.70 10.12
C THR A 484 -14.33 30.84 9.29
N ALA A 485 -13.07 30.75 8.86
CA ALA A 485 -12.41 31.82 8.13
C ALA A 485 -12.90 31.94 6.67
N TYR A 486 -13.22 30.81 6.04
CA TYR A 486 -13.58 30.76 4.61
C TYR A 486 -14.82 29.89 4.35
N PRO A 487 -15.97 30.24 4.94
CA PRO A 487 -17.21 29.49 4.76
C PRO A 487 -17.72 29.58 3.31
N TYR A 488 -18.65 28.67 2.97
CA TYR A 488 -19.33 28.70 1.68
C TYR A 488 -20.06 30.03 1.48
N ARG A 489 -19.95 30.59 0.26
CA ARG A 489 -20.73 31.75 -0.20
C ARG A 489 -21.40 31.40 -1.53
N GLU A 490 -22.62 31.85 -1.70
CA GLU A 490 -23.37 31.62 -2.93
C GLU A 490 -22.63 32.22 -4.14
N GLY A 491 -22.61 31.52 -5.26
CA GLY A 491 -21.93 31.92 -6.49
C GLY A 491 -20.42 31.73 -6.52
N MET A 492 -19.79 31.24 -5.41
CA MET A 492 -18.35 30.94 -5.42
C MET A 492 -18.05 29.64 -6.20
N LYS A 493 -16.84 29.56 -6.71
CA LYS A 493 -16.34 28.36 -7.38
C LYS A 493 -16.10 27.24 -6.35
N VAL A 494 -16.84 26.13 -6.47
CA VAL A 494 -16.65 24.94 -5.62
C VAL A 494 -15.49 24.10 -6.13
N MET A 495 -14.64 23.65 -5.21
CA MET A 495 -13.49 22.79 -5.52
C MET A 495 -13.93 21.36 -5.77
N THR A 496 -13.43 20.74 -6.85
CA THR A 496 -13.57 19.30 -7.11
C THR A 496 -12.43 18.53 -6.45
N GLU A 497 -12.62 17.23 -6.18
CA GLU A 497 -11.57 16.38 -5.60
C GLU A 497 -10.30 16.30 -6.48
N GLU A 498 -10.46 16.20 -7.80
CA GLU A 498 -9.33 16.21 -8.74
C GLU A 498 -8.55 17.53 -8.68
N TYR A 499 -9.27 18.65 -8.67
CA TYR A 499 -8.65 19.98 -8.59
C TYR A 499 -7.97 20.22 -7.24
N LYS A 500 -8.56 19.71 -6.14
CA LYS A 500 -7.96 19.73 -4.80
C LYS A 500 -6.58 19.04 -4.79
N GLN A 501 -6.46 17.86 -5.36
CA GLN A 501 -5.18 17.13 -5.41
C GLN A 501 -4.10 17.94 -6.14
N LYS A 502 -4.48 18.61 -7.25
CA LYS A 502 -3.57 19.49 -7.99
C LYS A 502 -3.16 20.73 -7.15
N GLN A 503 -4.11 21.39 -6.51
CA GLN A 503 -3.86 22.57 -5.69
C GLN A 503 -3.01 22.21 -4.46
N MET A 504 -3.31 21.09 -3.76
CA MET A 504 -2.48 20.62 -2.65
C MET A 504 -1.05 20.36 -3.07
N GLY A 505 -0.83 19.76 -4.25
CA GLY A 505 0.52 19.59 -4.80
C GLY A 505 1.24 20.93 -5.03
N MET A 506 0.54 21.90 -5.57
CA MET A 506 1.11 23.25 -5.84
C MET A 506 1.46 23.99 -4.54
N VAL A 507 0.57 24.01 -3.55
CA VAL A 507 0.80 24.68 -2.27
C VAL A 507 1.88 23.97 -1.46
N SER A 508 1.89 22.65 -1.43
CA SER A 508 2.95 21.88 -0.76
C SER A 508 4.33 22.15 -1.36
N ASN A 509 4.43 22.29 -2.69
CA ASN A 509 5.66 22.68 -3.35
C ASN A 509 6.06 24.12 -3.01
N LEU A 510 5.09 25.06 -2.95
CA LEU A 510 5.36 26.43 -2.54
C LEU A 510 5.93 26.49 -1.12
N ILE A 511 5.29 25.84 -0.14
CA ILE A 511 5.76 25.78 1.25
C ILE A 511 7.17 25.18 1.32
N ASN A 512 7.44 24.14 0.53
CA ASN A 512 8.76 23.51 0.49
C ASN A 512 9.82 24.47 -0.09
N ASP A 513 9.54 25.14 -1.20
CA ASP A 513 10.45 26.10 -1.83
C ASP A 513 10.73 27.31 -0.93
N MET A 514 9.70 27.84 -0.29
CA MET A 514 9.80 28.92 0.70
C MET A 514 10.70 28.50 1.88
N THR A 515 10.47 27.33 2.44
CA THR A 515 11.26 26.81 3.58
C THR A 515 12.73 26.65 3.23
N LEU A 516 13.04 26.07 2.07
CA LEU A 516 14.40 25.84 1.61
C LEU A 516 15.15 27.15 1.29
N LYS A 517 14.44 28.12 0.72
CA LYS A 517 15.00 29.42 0.35
C LYS A 517 15.01 30.44 1.50
N GLY A 518 14.59 30.04 2.70
CA GLY A 518 14.69 30.88 3.90
C GLY A 518 13.59 31.91 4.05
N ALA A 519 12.36 31.64 3.57
CA ALA A 519 11.20 32.51 3.86
C ALA A 519 10.98 32.64 5.37
N ASN A 520 10.49 33.81 5.80
CA ASN A 520 10.18 34.03 7.20
C ASN A 520 8.90 33.29 7.64
N GLU A 521 8.72 33.13 8.94
CA GLU A 521 7.62 32.34 9.52
C GLU A 521 6.23 32.88 9.15
N LYS A 522 6.06 34.23 9.03
CA LYS A 522 4.80 34.85 8.62
C LYS A 522 4.41 34.49 7.18
N GLU A 523 5.38 34.53 6.27
CA GLU A 523 5.16 34.10 4.88
C GLU A 523 4.81 32.60 4.78
N ILE A 524 5.53 31.77 5.52
CA ILE A 524 5.24 30.33 5.59
C ILE A 524 3.84 30.08 6.14
N ALA A 525 3.46 30.79 7.23
CA ALA A 525 2.15 30.67 7.83
C ALA A 525 1.01 31.03 6.85
N ARG A 526 1.17 32.09 6.03
CA ARG A 526 0.21 32.43 4.95
C ARG A 526 -0.01 31.27 3.98
N ALA A 527 1.06 30.65 3.50
CA ALA A 527 0.97 29.50 2.60
C ALA A 527 0.34 28.27 3.28
N VAL A 528 0.66 28.01 4.56
CA VAL A 528 0.10 26.90 5.34
C VAL A 528 -1.39 27.13 5.62
N ARG A 529 -1.82 28.33 6.00
CA ARG A 529 -3.25 28.66 6.15
C ARG A 529 -4.04 28.36 4.88
N HIS A 530 -3.52 28.79 3.72
CA HIS A 530 -4.15 28.46 2.44
C HIS A 530 -4.18 26.94 2.18
N SER A 531 -3.12 26.22 2.50
CA SER A 531 -3.07 24.76 2.39
C SER A 531 -4.16 24.07 3.25
N MET A 532 -4.40 24.55 4.48
CA MET A 532 -5.47 24.06 5.36
C MET A 532 -6.87 24.30 4.77
N VAL A 533 -7.08 25.41 4.08
CA VAL A 533 -8.34 25.66 3.35
C VAL A 533 -8.48 24.71 2.16
N VAL A 534 -7.44 24.57 1.35
CA VAL A 534 -7.44 23.74 0.13
C VAL A 534 -7.74 22.27 0.43
N ILE A 535 -7.16 21.71 1.50
CA ILE A 535 -7.35 20.28 1.83
C ILE A 535 -8.82 19.98 2.18
N ASP A 536 -9.51 20.93 2.78
CA ASP A 536 -10.90 20.78 3.22
C ASP A 536 -11.93 21.37 2.24
N ALA A 537 -11.47 22.12 1.24
CA ALA A 537 -12.35 22.89 0.35
C ALA A 537 -13.35 22.06 -0.45
N ALA A 538 -12.97 20.86 -0.91
CA ALA A 538 -13.89 19.98 -1.64
C ALA A 538 -14.96 19.39 -0.71
N LYS A 539 -14.57 18.97 0.50
CA LYS A 539 -15.44 18.31 1.48
C LYS A 539 -16.44 19.28 2.13
N HIS A 540 -15.98 20.49 2.46
CA HIS A 540 -16.75 21.48 3.21
C HIS A 540 -17.18 22.70 2.37
N LYS A 541 -16.93 22.66 1.06
CA LYS A 541 -17.25 23.76 0.12
C LYS A 541 -16.66 25.10 0.59
N LEU A 542 -15.36 25.11 0.98
CA LEU A 542 -14.71 26.31 1.47
C LEU A 542 -14.32 27.25 0.31
N ASP A 543 -14.29 28.56 0.59
CA ASP A 543 -13.87 29.57 -0.39
C ASP A 543 -12.34 29.65 -0.52
N TYR A 544 -11.78 28.68 -1.22
CA TYR A 544 -10.35 28.61 -1.47
C TYR A 544 -9.84 29.75 -2.36
N THR A 545 -10.69 30.35 -3.20
CA THR A 545 -10.29 31.46 -4.07
C THR A 545 -10.10 32.75 -3.27
N GLN A 546 -10.95 32.99 -2.28
CA GLN A 546 -10.75 34.10 -1.35
C GLN A 546 -9.52 33.86 -0.47
N SER A 547 -9.34 32.64 0.03
CA SER A 547 -8.14 32.28 0.79
C SER A 547 -6.84 32.46 -0.02
N GLU A 548 -6.84 32.16 -1.32
CA GLU A 548 -5.68 32.38 -2.21
C GLU A 548 -5.31 33.86 -2.26
N LYS A 549 -6.30 34.78 -2.35
CA LYS A 549 -6.12 36.24 -2.40
C LYS A 549 -5.65 36.78 -1.04
N ASP A 550 -6.36 36.46 0.04
CA ASP A 550 -6.08 37.00 1.37
C ASP A 550 -4.71 36.57 1.90
N ASN A 551 -4.28 35.37 1.58
CA ASN A 551 -2.95 34.89 1.92
C ASN A 551 -1.87 35.29 0.90
N GLY A 552 -2.22 36.06 -0.17
CA GLY A 552 -1.28 36.56 -1.16
C GLY A 552 -0.47 35.49 -1.86
N ILE A 553 -1.11 34.35 -2.21
CA ILE A 553 -0.41 33.18 -2.74
C ILE A 553 0.26 33.48 -4.09
N ALA A 554 -0.33 34.35 -4.92
CA ALA A 554 0.27 34.77 -6.19
C ALA A 554 1.58 35.54 -5.97
N GLU A 555 1.61 36.44 -4.99
CA GLU A 555 2.80 37.17 -4.56
C GLU A 555 3.90 36.26 -4.04
N LEU A 556 3.53 35.32 -3.16
CA LEU A 556 4.46 34.32 -2.62
C LEU A 556 5.05 33.43 -3.72
N LYS A 557 4.23 32.99 -4.69
CA LYS A 557 4.70 32.23 -5.87
C LYS A 557 5.68 33.09 -6.70
N GLN A 558 5.36 34.34 -6.96
CA GLN A 558 6.26 35.24 -7.72
C GLN A 558 7.60 35.43 -7.00
N LYS A 559 7.57 35.70 -5.69
CA LYS A 559 8.77 35.93 -4.87
C LYS A 559 9.64 34.68 -4.74
N TRP A 560 9.05 33.54 -4.44
CA TRP A 560 9.78 32.34 -4.03
C TRP A 560 9.92 31.27 -5.12
N GLN A 561 9.08 31.32 -6.15
CA GLN A 561 9.07 30.37 -7.27
C GLN A 561 9.29 31.03 -8.64
N GLY A 562 9.33 32.37 -8.71
CA GLY A 562 9.56 33.10 -9.97
C GLY A 562 10.98 32.84 -10.50
N ARG A 563 11.06 32.26 -11.70
CA ARG A 563 12.32 31.92 -12.38
C ARG A 563 12.14 31.73 -13.87
N VAL A 564 13.25 31.81 -14.61
CA VAL A 564 13.33 31.26 -15.96
C VAL A 564 13.72 29.80 -15.83
N ASP A 565 12.91 28.91 -16.40
CA ASP A 565 13.17 27.47 -16.34
C ASP A 565 14.38 27.12 -17.23
N PRO A 566 15.46 26.53 -16.68
CA PRO A 566 16.68 26.27 -17.44
C PRO A 566 16.53 25.17 -18.49
N VAL A 567 15.48 24.35 -18.40
CA VAL A 567 15.22 23.26 -19.34
C VAL A 567 14.31 23.71 -20.49
N THR A 568 13.29 24.52 -20.16
CA THR A 568 12.27 24.96 -21.13
C THR A 568 12.44 26.38 -21.61
N GLY A 569 13.29 27.20 -20.96
CA GLY A 569 13.49 28.63 -21.24
C GLY A 569 12.28 29.53 -20.91
N ARG A 570 11.23 28.99 -20.28
CA ARG A 570 9.99 29.71 -19.98
C ARG A 570 10.03 30.33 -18.61
N VAL A 571 9.44 31.54 -18.46
CA VAL A 571 9.16 32.09 -17.16
C VAL A 571 8.10 31.27 -16.45
N SER A 572 8.38 30.89 -15.20
CA SER A 572 7.52 30.03 -14.39
C SER A 572 7.44 30.56 -12.96
N THR A 573 6.25 30.45 -12.37
CA THR A 573 6.00 30.67 -10.94
C THR A 573 5.57 29.38 -10.24
N GLY A 574 5.91 28.22 -10.83
CA GLY A 574 5.70 26.89 -10.24
C GLY A 574 6.92 26.37 -9.47
N ALA A 575 6.86 25.13 -9.02
CA ALA A 575 7.92 24.47 -8.24
C ALA A 575 9.32 24.81 -8.77
N SER A 576 10.20 25.32 -7.90
CA SER A 576 11.46 25.97 -8.28
C SER A 576 12.72 25.35 -7.67
N THR A 577 12.59 24.48 -6.67
CA THR A 577 13.70 23.72 -6.10
C THR A 577 13.78 22.32 -6.70
N LEU A 578 14.94 21.73 -6.72
CA LEU A 578 15.16 20.33 -7.14
C LEU A 578 14.18 19.39 -6.43
N ILE A 579 13.93 19.62 -5.15
CA ILE A 579 13.09 18.77 -4.30
C ILE A 579 11.61 18.91 -4.67
N SER A 580 11.11 20.10 -4.89
CA SER A 580 9.73 20.34 -5.30
C SER A 580 9.46 19.91 -6.76
N ARG A 581 10.49 19.92 -7.60
CA ARG A 581 10.42 19.55 -9.02
C ARG A 581 10.51 18.04 -9.27
N LYS A 582 10.85 17.20 -8.28
CA LYS A 582 11.00 15.74 -8.46
C LYS A 582 9.78 15.05 -9.10
N GLY A 583 8.57 15.58 -8.85
CA GLY A 583 7.33 15.06 -9.40
C GLY A 583 7.00 15.52 -10.81
N GLN A 584 7.67 16.56 -11.30
CA GLN A 584 7.40 17.15 -12.62
C GLN A 584 7.75 16.20 -13.76
N THR A 585 7.01 16.36 -14.85
CA THR A 585 7.27 15.68 -16.12
C THR A 585 7.46 16.71 -17.22
N ILE A 586 8.26 16.37 -18.21
CA ILE A 586 8.39 17.10 -19.47
C ILE A 586 7.96 16.22 -20.63
N GLN A 587 7.48 16.85 -21.69
CA GLN A 587 7.16 16.19 -22.94
C GLN A 587 8.45 15.98 -23.72
N MET A 588 8.78 14.75 -24.02
CA MET A 588 9.90 14.37 -24.89
C MET A 588 9.36 13.57 -26.09
N PRO A 589 10.05 13.58 -27.22
CA PRO A 589 9.65 12.76 -28.36
C PRO A 589 9.45 11.30 -27.95
N GLU A 590 8.40 10.68 -28.48
CA GLU A 590 8.10 9.28 -28.20
C GLU A 590 9.22 8.38 -28.74
N THR A 591 9.60 7.37 -27.97
CA THR A 591 10.66 6.42 -28.32
C THR A 591 10.09 5.03 -28.57
N LYS A 592 10.79 4.22 -29.35
CA LYS A 592 10.44 2.82 -29.64
C LYS A 592 11.51 1.84 -29.14
N GLY A 593 11.06 0.66 -28.75
CA GLY A 593 11.93 -0.41 -28.29
C GLY A 593 12.44 -0.25 -26.86
N SER A 594 13.31 -1.16 -26.44
CA SER A 594 13.85 -1.24 -25.07
C SER A 594 15.06 -0.33 -24.82
N GLY A 595 15.50 0.41 -25.81
CA GLY A 595 16.75 1.18 -25.75
C GLY A 595 18.01 0.31 -25.91
N ARG A 596 19.14 0.95 -26.22
CA ARG A 596 20.47 0.34 -26.30
C ARG A 596 21.36 0.99 -25.24
N ILE A 597 22.11 0.18 -24.53
CA ILE A 597 23.10 0.70 -23.59
C ILE A 597 24.32 1.17 -24.37
N ASN A 598 24.72 2.41 -24.17
CA ASN A 598 25.96 2.95 -24.68
C ASN A 598 27.13 2.32 -23.90
N PRO A 599 28.10 1.66 -24.57
CA PRO A 599 29.18 0.94 -23.91
C PRO A 599 30.19 1.87 -23.19
N GLU A 600 30.30 3.11 -23.64
CA GLU A 600 31.24 4.08 -23.06
C GLU A 600 30.64 4.78 -21.84
N THR A 601 29.40 5.23 -21.95
CA THR A 601 28.75 6.01 -20.89
C THR A 601 27.91 5.15 -19.92
N GLY A 602 27.37 4.02 -20.39
CA GLY A 602 26.40 3.19 -19.66
C GLY A 602 24.98 3.75 -19.70
N GLU A 603 24.75 4.83 -20.41
CA GLU A 603 23.42 5.42 -20.57
C GLU A 603 22.56 4.63 -21.55
N VAL A 604 21.24 4.73 -21.42
CA VAL A 604 20.30 4.04 -22.30
C VAL A 604 19.85 5.02 -23.39
N GLU A 605 20.23 4.71 -24.63
CA GLU A 605 19.87 5.45 -25.82
C GLU A 605 18.63 4.84 -26.47
N TYR A 606 17.62 5.65 -26.73
CA TYR A 606 16.38 5.19 -27.35
C TYR A 606 16.24 5.73 -28.77
N LYS A 607 15.79 4.88 -29.66
CA LYS A 607 15.38 5.32 -31.00
C LYS A 607 14.04 6.04 -30.93
N LEU A 608 13.91 7.15 -31.65
CA LEU A 608 12.66 7.87 -31.79
C LEU A 608 11.62 7.01 -32.51
N SER A 609 10.35 7.12 -32.09
CA SER A 609 9.25 6.38 -32.71
C SER A 609 8.95 6.88 -34.13
N GLY A 610 9.15 8.18 -34.36
CA GLY A 610 8.79 8.88 -35.62
C GLY A 610 7.27 8.94 -35.84
N ARG A 611 6.47 8.59 -34.81
CA ARG A 611 5.00 8.62 -34.91
C ARG A 611 4.50 10.06 -34.86
N THR A 612 3.63 10.42 -35.79
CA THR A 612 2.95 11.70 -35.82
C THR A 612 1.44 11.53 -35.61
N TYR A 613 0.77 12.58 -35.25
CA TYR A 613 -0.70 12.64 -35.14
C TYR A 613 -1.19 14.03 -35.57
N VAL A 614 -2.45 14.08 -36.00
CA VAL A 614 -3.11 15.36 -36.30
C VAL A 614 -3.74 15.90 -35.01
N ASP A 615 -3.34 17.09 -34.61
CA ASP A 615 -3.92 17.80 -33.48
C ASP A 615 -5.35 18.22 -33.80
N LYS A 616 -6.32 17.67 -33.08
CA LYS A 616 -7.75 17.90 -33.32
C LYS A 616 -8.20 19.35 -33.14
N LYS A 617 -7.42 20.19 -32.43
CA LYS A 617 -7.76 21.61 -32.20
C LYS A 617 -7.19 22.52 -33.27
N THR A 618 -6.00 22.22 -33.76
CA THR A 618 -5.27 23.10 -34.68
C THR A 618 -5.17 22.55 -36.10
N GLY A 619 -5.50 21.26 -36.32
CA GLY A 619 -5.30 20.59 -37.62
C GLY A 619 -3.84 20.34 -37.99
N ALA A 620 -2.90 20.73 -37.15
CA ALA A 620 -1.47 20.61 -37.42
C ALA A 620 -0.98 19.17 -37.17
N ILE A 621 -0.06 18.71 -38.01
CA ILE A 621 0.66 17.44 -37.77
C ILE A 621 1.69 17.69 -36.68
N LYS A 622 1.60 16.92 -35.54
CA LYS A 622 2.52 16.99 -34.43
C LYS A 622 3.20 15.65 -34.21
N GLU A 623 4.46 15.68 -33.79
CA GLU A 623 5.19 14.50 -33.37
C GLU A 623 4.61 13.95 -32.06
N ALA A 624 4.48 12.62 -31.95
CA ALA A 624 4.03 11.99 -30.73
C ALA A 624 5.06 12.15 -29.61
N THR A 625 4.60 12.55 -28.42
CA THR A 625 5.45 12.75 -27.26
C THR A 625 5.06 11.80 -26.13
N LYS A 626 5.97 11.60 -25.18
CA LYS A 626 5.76 10.87 -23.94
C LYS A 626 6.16 11.72 -22.74
N ASP A 627 5.47 11.49 -21.60
CA ASP A 627 5.86 12.09 -20.35
C ASP A 627 7.11 11.43 -19.77
N VAL A 628 8.13 12.23 -19.49
CA VAL A 628 9.37 11.79 -18.84
C VAL A 628 9.57 12.60 -17.56
N LYS A 629 9.98 11.92 -16.47
CA LYS A 629 10.30 12.60 -15.22
C LYS A 629 11.49 13.54 -15.41
N LEU A 630 11.34 14.78 -14.95
CA LEU A 630 12.33 15.83 -15.15
C LEU A 630 13.71 15.45 -14.65
N LEU A 631 13.82 14.87 -13.43
CA LEU A 631 15.09 14.39 -12.88
C LEU A 631 15.75 13.27 -13.68
N SER A 632 14.97 12.48 -14.42
CA SER A 632 15.51 11.47 -15.32
C SER A 632 16.04 12.08 -16.62
N ALA A 633 15.46 13.20 -17.06
CA ALA A 633 15.76 13.82 -18.35
C ALA A 633 16.99 14.73 -18.32
N VAL A 634 17.39 15.23 -17.16
CA VAL A 634 18.58 16.11 -17.05
C VAL A 634 19.85 15.30 -16.83
N PRO A 635 20.96 15.66 -17.50
CA PRO A 635 22.24 14.97 -17.33
C PRO A 635 22.87 15.25 -15.95
N ASP A 636 22.71 16.44 -15.44
CA ASP A 636 23.18 16.85 -14.10
C ASP A 636 22.01 17.43 -13.31
N ALA A 637 21.75 16.85 -12.14
CA ALA A 637 20.66 17.28 -11.27
C ALA A 637 20.84 18.71 -10.72
N ARG A 638 22.08 19.24 -10.69
CA ARG A 638 22.37 20.61 -10.27
C ARG A 638 21.69 21.66 -11.13
N ILE A 639 21.41 21.36 -12.41
CA ILE A 639 20.65 22.24 -13.31
C ILE A 639 19.29 22.61 -12.70
N LEU A 640 18.73 21.74 -11.88
CA LEU A 640 17.41 21.93 -11.26
C LEU A 640 17.49 22.57 -9.87
N SER A 641 18.68 22.70 -9.30
CA SER A 641 18.92 23.31 -7.99
C SER A 641 18.73 24.82 -8.03
N SER A 642 18.20 25.37 -6.94
CA SER A 642 18.19 26.83 -6.70
C SER A 642 19.44 27.31 -5.94
N GLY A 643 20.40 26.45 -5.67
CA GLY A 643 21.67 26.76 -5.02
C GLY A 643 21.68 26.60 -3.50
N THR A 644 20.62 26.03 -2.90
CA THR A 644 20.65 25.77 -1.45
C THR A 644 21.53 24.56 -1.11
N ALA A 645 22.16 24.57 0.06
CA ALA A 645 23.04 23.47 0.48
C ALA A 645 22.32 22.12 0.54
N GLN A 646 21.03 22.12 0.85
CA GLN A 646 20.18 20.94 0.86
C GLN A 646 20.01 20.37 -0.53
N GLU A 647 19.72 21.23 -1.52
CA GLU A 647 19.55 20.81 -2.91
C GLU A 647 20.85 20.30 -3.52
N GLU A 648 21.98 20.93 -3.18
CA GLU A 648 23.31 20.47 -3.62
C GLU A 648 23.60 19.05 -3.09
N ALA A 649 23.28 18.77 -1.82
CA ALA A 649 23.43 17.43 -1.28
C ALA A 649 22.55 16.39 -2.01
N TYR A 650 21.32 16.78 -2.37
CA TYR A 650 20.44 15.92 -3.15
C TYR A 650 20.92 15.75 -4.60
N ALA A 651 21.41 16.82 -5.23
CA ALA A 651 21.94 16.76 -6.59
C ALA A 651 23.17 15.84 -6.65
N ASP A 652 24.08 15.94 -5.70
CA ASP A 652 25.23 15.04 -5.57
C ASP A 652 24.80 13.57 -5.43
N TYR A 653 23.80 13.30 -4.57
CA TYR A 653 23.25 11.97 -4.40
C TYR A 653 22.63 11.44 -5.71
N VAL A 654 21.82 12.24 -6.41
CA VAL A 654 21.20 11.88 -7.68
C VAL A 654 22.26 11.53 -8.72
N ASN A 655 23.27 12.41 -8.88
CA ASN A 655 24.32 12.21 -9.85
C ASN A 655 25.17 10.97 -9.56
N LYS A 656 25.55 10.74 -8.29
CA LYS A 656 26.27 9.53 -7.85
C LYS A 656 25.46 8.26 -8.09
N THR A 657 24.16 8.30 -7.80
CA THR A 657 23.25 7.14 -8.00
C THR A 657 23.05 6.84 -9.50
N LYS A 658 22.90 7.87 -10.36
CA LYS A 658 22.88 7.69 -11.82
C LYS A 658 24.19 7.12 -12.35
N ALA A 659 25.34 7.63 -11.88
CA ALA A 659 26.65 7.11 -12.25
C ALA A 659 26.80 5.64 -11.86
N LEU A 660 26.27 5.24 -10.69
CA LEU A 660 26.27 3.85 -10.24
C LEU A 660 25.38 2.96 -11.12
N ALA A 661 24.21 3.45 -11.56
CA ALA A 661 23.35 2.77 -12.52
C ALA A 661 24.07 2.55 -13.87
N ASN A 662 24.75 3.58 -14.35
CA ASN A 662 25.54 3.50 -15.59
C ASN A 662 26.72 2.52 -15.45
N LYS A 663 27.39 2.50 -14.29
CA LYS A 663 28.44 1.50 -13.99
C LYS A 663 27.87 0.08 -14.04
N ALA A 664 26.70 -0.16 -13.43
CA ALA A 664 26.06 -1.48 -13.47
C ALA A 664 25.72 -1.92 -14.90
N ARG A 665 25.27 -1.01 -15.76
CA ARG A 665 24.98 -1.29 -17.18
C ARG A 665 26.27 -1.61 -17.95
N LYS A 666 27.38 -0.93 -17.68
CA LYS A 666 28.68 -1.28 -18.30
C LYS A 666 29.15 -2.66 -17.85
N LEU A 667 29.00 -2.99 -16.56
CA LEU A 667 29.30 -4.33 -16.04
C LEU A 667 28.43 -5.40 -16.67
N TYR A 668 27.12 -5.10 -16.91
CA TYR A 668 26.22 -5.97 -17.65
C TYR A 668 26.74 -6.29 -19.06
N LEU A 669 27.26 -5.29 -19.78
CA LEU A 669 27.81 -5.48 -21.14
C LEU A 669 29.11 -6.29 -21.12
N ALA A 670 29.93 -6.13 -20.09
CA ALA A 670 31.21 -6.81 -19.94
C ALA A 670 31.09 -8.24 -19.43
N GLU A 671 29.95 -8.62 -18.82
CA GLU A 671 29.76 -9.96 -18.23
C GLU A 671 29.64 -11.03 -19.33
N GLY A 672 30.31 -12.16 -19.12
CA GLY A 672 30.26 -13.31 -20.02
C GLY A 672 28.89 -13.98 -20.14
N ASN A 673 28.81 -15.03 -20.94
CA ASN A 673 27.62 -15.87 -21.06
C ASN A 673 27.83 -17.20 -20.36
N LEU A 674 26.74 -17.82 -19.90
CA LEU A 674 26.76 -19.17 -19.37
C LEU A 674 27.13 -20.15 -20.51
N GLU A 675 28.22 -20.91 -20.35
CA GLU A 675 28.62 -21.92 -21.30
C GLU A 675 27.78 -23.18 -21.12
N ARG A 676 27.22 -23.68 -22.21
CA ARG A 676 26.49 -24.95 -22.21
C ARG A 676 27.45 -26.15 -22.38
N LYS A 677 27.38 -27.11 -21.46
CA LYS A 677 28.14 -28.36 -21.45
C LYS A 677 27.24 -29.53 -21.87
N PRO A 678 27.50 -30.20 -23.01
CA PRO A 678 26.67 -31.32 -23.47
C PRO A 678 26.61 -32.49 -22.49
N GLU A 679 27.71 -32.76 -21.75
CA GLU A 679 27.81 -33.81 -20.75
C GLU A 679 26.90 -33.53 -19.55
N ALA A 680 26.89 -32.27 -19.08
CA ALA A 680 25.98 -31.85 -18.02
C ALA A 680 24.51 -31.94 -18.46
N ALA A 681 24.21 -31.58 -19.71
CA ALA A 681 22.86 -31.70 -20.25
C ALA A 681 22.38 -33.14 -20.29
N LYS A 682 23.26 -34.11 -20.52
CA LYS A 682 22.96 -35.55 -20.47
C LYS A 682 22.82 -36.05 -19.03
N LYS A 683 23.71 -35.64 -18.14
CA LYS A 683 23.66 -36.02 -16.71
C LYS A 683 22.37 -35.56 -16.04
N TYR A 684 21.88 -34.34 -16.37
CA TYR A 684 20.68 -33.70 -15.78
C TYR A 684 19.50 -33.67 -16.75
N GLU A 685 19.31 -34.71 -17.55
CA GLU A 685 18.27 -34.77 -18.60
C GLU A 685 16.85 -34.54 -18.04
N ALA A 686 16.55 -35.10 -16.87
CA ALA A 686 15.27 -34.99 -16.19
C ALA A 686 15.00 -33.52 -15.74
N GLU A 687 16.00 -32.86 -15.18
CA GLU A 687 15.93 -31.47 -14.73
C GLU A 687 15.80 -30.50 -15.92
N VAL A 688 16.55 -30.76 -17.00
CA VAL A 688 16.45 -30.02 -18.26
C VAL A 688 15.05 -30.16 -18.87
N PHE A 689 14.49 -31.36 -18.87
CA PHE A 689 13.12 -31.61 -19.33
C PHE A 689 12.10 -30.85 -18.48
N SER A 690 12.23 -30.89 -17.15
CA SER A 690 11.38 -30.17 -16.21
C SER A 690 11.43 -28.66 -16.43
N LEU A 691 12.62 -28.08 -16.53
CA LEU A 691 12.81 -26.64 -16.80
C LEU A 691 12.22 -26.22 -18.14
N ASN A 692 12.37 -27.04 -19.19
CA ASN A 692 11.78 -26.79 -20.51
C ASN A 692 10.25 -26.84 -20.46
N SER A 693 9.68 -27.78 -19.74
CA SER A 693 8.23 -27.92 -19.54
C SER A 693 7.66 -26.71 -18.81
N LYS A 694 8.29 -26.33 -17.68
CA LYS A 694 7.93 -25.11 -16.94
C LYS A 694 8.02 -23.84 -17.80
N LEU A 695 9.09 -23.71 -18.59
CA LEU A 695 9.26 -22.57 -19.49
C LEU A 695 8.17 -22.55 -20.58
N ASN A 696 7.85 -23.68 -21.18
CA ASN A 696 6.81 -23.77 -22.21
C ASN A 696 5.44 -23.38 -21.65
N ILE A 697 5.12 -23.82 -20.42
CA ILE A 697 3.88 -23.43 -19.72
C ILE A 697 3.87 -21.92 -19.47
N ALA A 698 4.95 -21.35 -18.92
CA ALA A 698 5.04 -19.93 -18.63
C ALA A 698 5.02 -19.08 -19.90
N ALA A 699 5.71 -19.48 -20.95
CA ALA A 699 5.74 -18.77 -22.23
C ALA A 699 4.38 -18.76 -22.95
N LYS A 700 3.63 -19.88 -22.88
CA LYS A 700 2.25 -19.96 -23.42
C LYS A 700 1.28 -19.11 -22.60
N ASN A 701 1.48 -19.06 -21.29
CA ASN A 701 0.62 -18.31 -20.40
C ASN A 701 0.88 -16.79 -20.43
N ALA A 702 2.11 -16.35 -20.60
CA ALA A 702 2.49 -14.93 -20.55
C ALA A 702 1.76 -14.01 -21.57
N PRO A 703 1.53 -14.39 -22.84
CA PRO A 703 0.71 -13.60 -23.74
C PRO A 703 -0.75 -13.51 -23.29
N ARG A 704 -1.28 -14.61 -22.72
CA ARG A 704 -2.63 -14.67 -22.16
C ARG A 704 -2.75 -13.75 -20.95
N GLU A 705 -1.76 -13.78 -20.07
CA GLU A 705 -1.69 -12.90 -18.90
C GLU A 705 -1.61 -11.41 -19.31
N ARG A 706 -0.78 -11.06 -20.31
CA ARG A 706 -0.73 -9.70 -20.87
C ARG A 706 -2.08 -9.27 -21.46
N ARG A 707 -2.76 -10.18 -22.16
CA ARG A 707 -4.10 -9.93 -22.70
C ARG A 707 -5.12 -9.80 -21.59
N ALA A 708 -5.02 -10.64 -20.56
CA ALA A 708 -5.81 -10.53 -19.33
C ALA A 708 -5.62 -9.16 -18.69
N ILE A 709 -4.40 -8.72 -18.49
CA ILE A 709 -4.07 -7.41 -17.93
C ILE A 709 -4.60 -6.27 -18.82
N ALA A 710 -4.49 -6.36 -20.15
CA ALA A 710 -4.99 -5.36 -21.08
C ALA A 710 -6.52 -5.27 -21.07
N ILE A 711 -7.20 -6.41 -21.04
CA ILE A 711 -8.65 -6.50 -20.90
C ILE A 711 -9.06 -5.97 -19.51
N ALA A 712 -8.38 -6.40 -18.45
CA ALA A 712 -8.58 -5.93 -17.09
C ALA A 712 -8.49 -4.40 -17.02
N ASN A 713 -7.47 -3.83 -17.60
CA ASN A 713 -7.22 -2.40 -17.59
C ASN A 713 -8.24 -1.56 -18.38
N SER A 714 -8.83 -2.09 -19.45
CA SER A 714 -9.85 -1.41 -20.26
C SER A 714 -11.23 -1.33 -19.55
N GLN A 715 -11.56 -2.30 -18.73
CA GLN A 715 -12.85 -2.47 -18.06
C GLN A 715 -12.95 -1.68 -16.74
N VAL A 716 -11.84 -1.56 -15.97
CA VAL A 716 -11.79 -0.64 -14.83
C VAL A 716 -11.92 0.82 -15.30
N LYS A 717 -11.43 1.14 -16.49
CA LYS A 717 -11.59 2.47 -17.10
C LYS A 717 -13.04 2.81 -17.44
N ALA A 718 -13.84 1.85 -17.89
CA ALA A 718 -15.26 2.10 -18.18
C ALA A 718 -16.09 2.32 -16.91
N LYS A 719 -15.83 1.57 -15.82
CA LYS A 719 -16.48 1.80 -14.51
C LYS A 719 -16.15 3.16 -13.92
N VAL A 720 -14.92 3.62 -14.08
CA VAL A 720 -14.47 4.94 -13.62
C VAL A 720 -15.11 6.06 -14.43
N GLN A 721 -15.29 5.85 -15.73
CA GLN A 721 -15.98 6.83 -16.57
C GLN A 721 -17.48 6.88 -16.27
N ALA A 722 -18.08 5.76 -15.88
CA ALA A 722 -19.48 5.70 -15.49
C ALA A 722 -19.73 6.19 -14.05
N ASN A 723 -18.76 6.04 -13.13
CA ASN A 723 -18.83 6.53 -11.76
C ASN A 723 -17.52 7.19 -11.32
N PRO A 724 -17.33 8.49 -11.52
CA PRO A 724 -16.11 9.21 -11.16
C PRO A 724 -15.79 9.21 -9.65
N GLU A 725 -16.77 8.99 -8.78
CA GLU A 725 -16.56 8.95 -7.33
C GLU A 725 -15.84 7.68 -6.86
N LEU A 726 -15.91 6.63 -7.65
CA LEU A 726 -15.14 5.40 -7.42
C LEU A 726 -13.61 5.65 -7.41
N GLN A 727 -13.11 6.77 -7.97
CA GLN A 727 -11.71 7.19 -7.87
C GLN A 727 -11.28 7.52 -6.44
N ASN A 728 -12.21 7.89 -5.60
CA ASN A 728 -11.93 8.37 -4.26
C ASN A 728 -11.94 7.24 -3.22
N ASP A 729 -12.52 6.09 -3.57
CA ASP A 729 -12.50 4.88 -2.74
C ASP A 729 -11.35 3.94 -3.14
N LYS A 730 -10.19 4.17 -2.55
CA LYS A 730 -8.98 3.33 -2.80
C LYS A 730 -9.20 1.84 -2.49
N LYS A 731 -10.12 1.51 -1.58
CA LYS A 731 -10.39 0.15 -1.13
C LYS A 731 -11.29 -0.57 -2.15
N GLU A 732 -12.36 0.08 -2.58
CA GLU A 732 -13.23 -0.43 -3.61
C GLU A 732 -12.48 -0.50 -4.95
N LEU A 733 -11.67 0.49 -5.27
CA LEU A 733 -10.82 0.48 -6.45
C LEU A 733 -9.81 -0.68 -6.46
N LYS A 734 -9.17 -1.00 -5.31
CA LYS A 734 -8.28 -2.16 -5.17
C LYS A 734 -9.04 -3.46 -5.33
N LYS A 735 -10.25 -3.54 -4.77
CA LYS A 735 -11.17 -4.66 -4.90
C LYS A 735 -11.59 -4.84 -6.36
N GLN A 736 -12.04 -3.78 -7.02
CA GLN A 736 -12.39 -3.79 -8.44
C GLN A 736 -11.20 -4.19 -9.33
N LYS A 737 -9.98 -3.77 -9.01
CA LYS A 737 -8.74 -4.18 -9.69
C LYS A 737 -8.45 -5.67 -9.56
N GLN A 738 -8.59 -6.19 -8.35
CA GLN A 738 -8.34 -7.61 -8.08
C GLN A 738 -9.39 -8.48 -8.78
N ILE A 739 -10.61 -8.05 -8.73
CA ILE A 739 -11.76 -8.64 -9.39
C ILE A 739 -11.51 -8.73 -10.91
N ALA A 740 -11.12 -7.65 -11.55
CA ALA A 740 -10.92 -7.60 -13.00
C ALA A 740 -9.79 -8.48 -13.49
N ILE A 741 -8.67 -8.60 -12.79
CA ILE A 741 -7.55 -9.43 -13.26
C ILE A 741 -7.90 -10.93 -13.20
N THR A 742 -8.68 -11.35 -12.21
CA THR A 742 -9.05 -12.76 -12.08
C THR A 742 -9.97 -13.21 -13.21
N THR A 743 -10.87 -12.38 -13.64
CA THR A 743 -11.81 -12.69 -14.75
C THR A 743 -11.16 -12.61 -16.13
N ALA A 744 -10.23 -11.65 -16.38
CA ALA A 744 -9.49 -11.67 -17.65
C ALA A 744 -8.68 -12.95 -17.79
N ARG A 745 -8.11 -13.42 -16.71
CA ARG A 745 -7.40 -14.70 -16.71
C ARG A 745 -8.31 -15.84 -17.11
N GLN A 746 -9.51 -15.90 -16.59
CA GLN A 746 -10.51 -16.92 -17.00
C GLN A 746 -10.93 -16.75 -18.45
N LEU A 747 -11.21 -15.50 -18.87
CA LEU A 747 -11.65 -15.20 -20.24
C LEU A 747 -10.64 -15.63 -21.31
N VAL A 748 -9.35 -15.40 -21.04
CA VAL A 748 -8.28 -15.71 -22.01
C VAL A 748 -7.57 -17.02 -21.71
N GLY A 749 -8.03 -17.78 -20.69
CA GLY A 749 -7.40 -19.03 -20.25
C GLY A 749 -5.99 -18.80 -19.68
N ALA A 750 -5.75 -17.67 -18.99
CA ALA A 750 -4.50 -17.40 -18.33
C ALA A 750 -4.51 -17.99 -16.89
N ASP A 751 -3.41 -18.60 -16.49
CA ASP A 751 -3.22 -19.07 -15.12
C ASP A 751 -2.38 -18.06 -14.32
N SER A 752 -2.89 -17.61 -13.18
CA SER A 752 -2.17 -16.65 -12.30
C SER A 752 -0.83 -17.20 -11.76
N LYS A 753 -0.73 -18.52 -11.62
CA LYS A 753 0.48 -19.21 -11.16
C LYS A 753 1.33 -19.74 -12.32
N GLY A 754 0.71 -20.04 -13.45
CA GLY A 754 1.38 -20.59 -14.64
C GLY A 754 2.36 -19.63 -15.32
N SER A 755 2.45 -18.36 -14.83
CA SER A 755 3.45 -17.38 -15.27
C SER A 755 4.70 -17.34 -14.40
N LYS A 756 4.78 -18.15 -13.33
CA LYS A 756 5.95 -18.21 -12.44
C LYS A 756 6.61 -19.59 -12.54
N ILE A 757 7.93 -19.57 -12.56
CA ILE A 757 8.77 -20.78 -12.56
C ILE A 757 9.48 -20.84 -11.21
N ASP A 758 9.21 -21.87 -10.44
CA ASP A 758 9.97 -22.20 -9.24
C ASP A 758 11.08 -23.19 -9.61
N ILE A 759 12.33 -22.77 -9.40
CA ILE A 759 13.52 -23.58 -9.68
C ILE A 759 13.83 -24.43 -8.44
N THR A 760 13.89 -25.74 -8.60
CA THR A 760 14.27 -26.66 -7.51
C THR A 760 15.78 -26.65 -7.27
N PRO A 761 16.28 -27.11 -6.11
CA PRO A 761 17.72 -27.21 -5.85
C PRO A 761 18.48 -28.06 -6.88
N LYS A 762 17.91 -29.19 -7.35
CA LYS A 762 18.52 -30.03 -8.40
C LYS A 762 18.52 -29.34 -9.76
N GLU A 763 17.42 -28.66 -10.12
CA GLU A 763 17.39 -27.86 -11.34
C GLU A 763 18.41 -26.72 -11.29
N TRP A 764 18.62 -26.12 -10.11
CA TRP A 764 19.65 -25.11 -9.92
C TRP A 764 21.06 -25.69 -10.07
N GLU A 765 21.31 -26.88 -9.53
CA GLU A 765 22.58 -27.60 -9.73
C GLU A 765 22.83 -27.85 -11.22
N ALA A 766 21.84 -28.34 -11.95
CA ALA A 766 21.92 -28.51 -13.41
C ALA A 766 22.24 -27.21 -14.16
N ILE A 767 21.63 -26.09 -13.72
CA ILE A 767 21.93 -24.76 -14.28
C ILE A 767 23.40 -24.36 -14.02
N GLN A 768 23.89 -24.56 -12.79
CA GLN A 768 25.27 -24.22 -12.42
C GLN A 768 26.30 -25.06 -13.16
N GLU A 769 26.04 -26.33 -13.42
CA GLU A 769 26.87 -27.22 -14.19
C GLU A 769 26.84 -26.95 -15.70
N GLY A 770 25.99 -26.02 -16.17
CA GLY A 770 25.86 -25.64 -17.58
C GLY A 770 25.00 -26.62 -18.41
N ALA A 771 24.04 -27.33 -17.79
CA ALA A 771 23.14 -28.24 -18.52
C ALA A 771 22.20 -27.53 -19.48
N ILE A 772 21.95 -26.24 -19.31
CA ILE A 772 21.14 -25.40 -20.22
C ILE A 772 21.95 -24.21 -20.74
N SER A 773 21.53 -23.66 -21.89
CA SER A 773 22.21 -22.51 -22.49
C SER A 773 21.85 -21.20 -21.77
N ASP A 774 22.73 -20.19 -21.89
CA ASP A 774 22.52 -18.81 -21.42
C ASP A 774 21.18 -18.23 -21.89
N SER A 775 20.87 -18.38 -23.18
CA SER A 775 19.60 -17.93 -23.76
C SER A 775 18.39 -18.60 -23.11
N LYS A 776 18.47 -19.91 -22.83
CA LYS A 776 17.39 -20.65 -22.18
C LYS A 776 17.22 -20.22 -20.72
N LEU A 777 18.32 -20.06 -19.98
CA LEU A 777 18.28 -19.55 -18.63
C LEU A 777 17.72 -18.12 -18.58
N THR A 778 18.13 -17.26 -19.51
CA THR A 778 17.56 -15.90 -19.62
C THR A 778 16.04 -15.92 -19.79
N GLN A 779 15.51 -16.87 -20.58
CA GLN A 779 14.07 -17.03 -20.75
C GLN A 779 13.39 -17.51 -19.46
N ILE A 780 13.97 -18.49 -18.76
CA ILE A 780 13.44 -19.01 -17.47
C ILE A 780 13.41 -17.89 -16.42
N LEU A 781 14.50 -17.12 -16.32
CA LEU A 781 14.65 -16.03 -15.36
C LEU A 781 13.63 -14.89 -15.53
N ARG A 782 12.98 -14.77 -16.69
CA ARG A 782 11.86 -13.83 -16.88
C ARG A 782 10.63 -14.18 -16.04
N TYR A 783 10.50 -15.43 -15.65
CA TYR A 783 9.35 -15.98 -14.94
C TYR A 783 9.68 -16.44 -13.53
N THR A 784 10.92 -16.27 -13.06
CA THR A 784 11.35 -16.65 -11.70
C THR A 784 11.38 -15.47 -10.75
N ASP A 785 11.17 -15.74 -9.46
CA ASP A 785 11.34 -14.73 -8.41
C ASP A 785 12.81 -14.36 -8.25
N THR A 786 13.09 -13.06 -8.36
CA THR A 786 14.46 -12.53 -8.32
C THR A 786 15.15 -12.78 -6.98
N LYS A 787 14.43 -12.72 -5.85
CA LYS A 787 15.01 -12.95 -4.52
C LYS A 787 15.47 -14.39 -4.33
N THR A 788 14.64 -15.33 -4.75
CA THR A 788 14.94 -16.77 -4.69
C THR A 788 16.16 -17.10 -5.54
N VAL A 789 16.20 -16.58 -6.78
CA VAL A 789 17.34 -16.80 -7.69
C VAL A 789 18.63 -16.19 -7.15
N ARG A 790 18.55 -14.98 -6.58
CA ARG A 790 19.71 -14.33 -5.93
C ARG A 790 20.25 -15.20 -4.79
N ALA A 791 19.38 -15.68 -3.92
CA ALA A 791 19.76 -16.54 -2.79
C ALA A 791 20.44 -17.84 -3.26
N MET A 792 19.96 -18.45 -4.35
CA MET A 792 20.57 -19.65 -4.93
C MET A 792 21.92 -19.38 -5.58
N ALA A 793 22.13 -18.20 -6.15
CA ALA A 793 23.35 -17.82 -6.87
C ALA A 793 24.45 -17.26 -5.95
N MET A 794 24.15 -16.99 -4.67
CA MET A 794 25.15 -16.52 -3.71
C MET A 794 26.15 -17.62 -3.36
N PRO A 795 27.47 -17.31 -3.26
CA PRO A 795 28.46 -18.25 -2.79
C PRO A 795 28.15 -18.78 -1.38
N ARG A 796 28.29 -20.07 -1.14
CA ARG A 796 27.96 -20.71 0.15
C ARG A 796 28.89 -20.35 1.30
N THR A 797 30.08 -19.76 1.02
CA THR A 797 31.09 -19.41 2.02
C THR A 797 31.61 -18.00 1.79
N MET A 798 31.07 -17.03 2.56
CA MET A 798 31.69 -15.71 2.73
C MET A 798 32.16 -15.59 4.18
N THR A 799 33.46 -15.78 4.43
CA THR A 799 34.06 -15.67 5.76
C THR A 799 34.45 -14.25 6.15
N THR A 800 34.57 -13.33 5.18
CA THR A 800 34.92 -11.92 5.39
C THR A 800 33.93 -11.00 4.64
N LEU A 801 33.65 -9.84 5.26
CA LEU A 801 32.84 -8.82 4.58
C LEU A 801 33.70 -8.10 3.53
N SER A 802 33.11 -7.79 2.39
CA SER A 802 33.76 -6.94 1.39
C SER A 802 33.94 -5.51 1.90
N THR A 803 34.86 -4.77 1.27
CA THR A 803 35.13 -3.36 1.61
C THR A 803 33.85 -2.51 1.55
N ALA A 804 32.95 -2.77 0.57
CA ALA A 804 31.69 -2.07 0.45
C ALA A 804 30.75 -2.38 1.63
N LYS A 805 30.66 -3.65 2.05
CA LYS A 805 29.87 -4.04 3.22
C LYS A 805 30.44 -3.46 4.54
N VAL A 806 31.74 -3.45 4.70
CA VAL A 806 32.41 -2.80 5.86
C VAL A 806 32.08 -1.31 5.87
N SER A 807 32.15 -0.63 4.71
CA SER A 807 31.76 0.78 4.59
C SER A 807 30.29 1.02 4.96
N LYS A 808 29.39 0.11 4.56
CA LYS A 808 27.96 0.12 4.96
C LYS A 808 27.81 -0.08 6.48
N VAL A 809 28.50 -1.07 7.08
CA VAL A 809 28.49 -1.30 8.55
C VAL A 809 28.85 -0.02 9.29
N LYS A 810 29.98 0.61 8.92
CA LYS A 810 30.47 1.85 9.57
C LYS A 810 29.47 3.00 9.37
N ALA A 811 28.85 3.12 8.21
CA ALA A 811 27.81 4.13 7.96
C ALA A 811 26.56 3.91 8.81
N MET A 812 26.07 2.68 8.90
CA MET A 812 24.91 2.34 9.73
C MET A 812 25.19 2.60 11.22
N ALA A 813 26.34 2.18 11.73
CA ALA A 813 26.78 2.44 13.11
C ALA A 813 26.88 3.95 13.41
N LYS A 814 27.43 4.74 12.46
CA LYS A 814 27.48 6.20 12.55
C LYS A 814 26.07 6.81 12.57
N SER A 815 25.12 6.21 11.86
CA SER A 815 23.72 6.63 11.81
C SER A 815 22.89 6.18 13.03
N GLY A 816 23.49 5.41 13.96
CA GLY A 816 22.83 5.01 15.21
C GLY A 816 22.09 3.69 15.16
N TYR A 817 22.25 2.89 14.11
CA TYR A 817 21.71 1.53 14.07
C TYR A 817 22.37 0.64 15.12
N THR A 818 21.60 -0.25 15.71
CA THR A 818 22.10 -1.25 16.67
C THR A 818 22.86 -2.37 15.95
N LEU A 819 23.71 -3.09 16.69
CA LEU A 819 24.42 -4.25 16.14
C LEU A 819 23.45 -5.27 15.52
N ALA A 820 22.29 -5.49 16.14
CA ALA A 820 21.28 -6.42 15.64
C ALA A 820 20.67 -5.95 14.31
N GLU A 821 20.30 -4.68 14.18
CA GLU A 821 19.77 -4.12 12.92
C GLU A 821 20.80 -4.17 11.78
N ILE A 822 22.09 -3.91 12.10
CA ILE A 822 23.16 -4.00 11.11
C ILE A 822 23.38 -5.45 10.68
N ALA A 823 23.40 -6.39 11.63
CA ALA A 823 23.58 -7.80 11.39
C ALA A 823 22.43 -8.37 10.50
N ASP A 824 21.18 -8.04 10.84
CA ASP A 824 20.00 -8.42 10.06
C ASP A 824 20.04 -7.85 8.64
N SER A 825 20.39 -6.56 8.50
CA SER A 825 20.54 -5.89 7.19
C SER A 825 21.58 -6.53 6.26
N LEU A 826 22.57 -7.21 6.81
CA LEU A 826 23.70 -7.82 6.09
C LEU A 826 23.62 -9.35 6.03
N GLY A 827 22.69 -9.96 6.75
CA GLY A 827 22.59 -11.42 6.87
C GLY A 827 23.80 -12.06 7.57
N VAL A 828 24.38 -11.38 8.57
CA VAL A 828 25.55 -11.84 9.32
C VAL A 828 25.30 -11.83 10.83
N SER A 829 26.21 -12.42 11.61
CA SER A 829 26.08 -12.40 13.07
C SER A 829 26.43 -11.02 13.68
N THR A 830 25.88 -10.71 14.85
CA THR A 830 26.21 -9.49 15.60
C THR A 830 27.69 -9.43 16.00
N SER A 831 28.32 -10.59 16.24
CA SER A 831 29.74 -10.68 16.49
C SER A 831 30.59 -10.27 15.29
N THR A 832 30.18 -10.65 14.07
CA THR A 832 30.80 -10.20 12.82
C THR A 832 30.74 -8.68 12.69
N VAL A 833 29.55 -8.09 12.95
CA VAL A 833 29.36 -6.63 12.90
C VAL A 833 30.24 -5.93 13.93
N SER A 834 30.27 -6.42 15.18
CA SER A 834 31.07 -5.85 16.26
C SER A 834 32.55 -5.77 15.90
N LYS A 835 33.10 -6.81 15.27
CA LYS A 835 34.48 -6.84 14.81
C LYS A 835 34.82 -5.64 13.89
N TYR A 836 33.98 -5.42 12.85
CA TYR A 836 34.24 -4.37 11.86
C TYR A 836 33.88 -2.95 12.33
N ILE A 837 33.18 -2.81 13.43
CA ILE A 837 32.95 -1.49 14.06
C ILE A 837 34.14 -1.13 14.94
N ALA A 838 34.76 -2.12 15.57
CA ALA A 838 35.96 -1.91 16.44
C ALA A 838 37.24 -1.61 15.63
N GLU A 839 37.35 -2.16 14.41
CA GLU A 839 38.38 -1.81 13.41
C GLU A 839 38.09 -0.44 12.77
#